data_11850c41fc331b5669b269264d05b25f
#
_entry.id   11850c41fc331b5669b269264d05b25f
#
_cell.length_a   1.000
_cell.length_b   1.000
_cell.length_c   1.000
_cell.angle_alpha   90.00
_cell.angle_beta   90.00
_cell.angle_gamma   90.00
#
_symmetry.space_group_name_H-M   'P 1'
#
loop_
_entity.id
_entity.type
_entity.pdbx_description
1 polymer ?
#
loop_
_entity_poly.entity_id
_entity_poly.type
_entity_poly.pdbx_seq_one_letter_code
_entity_poly.pdbx_strand_id
1 'polypeptide(L)'
;MPIHRPIAALRTRLAVALLGALAGLPAAVLALESRPAPKGEPDVIRAARTGDLALLRSALARGADWSARDGHGDTALHIAAYRGDAAAVDVLLERGAKPDALDDDGATPLLYGAGNEDIVRTLLAHGANPNTASKLELTPLMSAAAHRDSHRIVALLLDAGADTHAKKGGQEYVALKAVYGGDPKTLALVLDRGASPQQAKGLVASPLAMAAYFGDEAALLRLLDHGADINFDADFAGHALNWALYSGHTALAAELVAKGANLHFKSPWGHGTAPMVFAGYSEQGDPAIARLLMARGSNVNEANEEGATALTFALKSGPHTQLVAFLESAGAKTTPAAPPARPRSARLMPDAVPVRERAQRAIDLLQRASTNFVNNRFVRDEAKCVSCHHEYLPAVAFAWGAERGLRVDETALGHQLAAQLQMWRPLVESAREMEDPIPDAPVQLGYGLMELRALGYAPDAMTEAFVRYLVNGQSPDGSWHWTDLRPPLEGGRIAATAWAVRAVQLYPLPYSGDETRACMSRARRWLWKSEAGTFGDQVSQLLGLAWAGEPPRRLEGLAASILGKQRPDGGWAQLDGLESDAWATGEALFALHEGARISVEDPAYSRAVQFLLRTQYEDGSWWVRSRTWPFQPHFDSGFPHGNDQWISAGGTAWATMALLQTIRTAADSRPLPAVEALVASYESVACEKEKAAPSRLPAAEGVTATGGTTVDFSRDVYPVLERSCVKCHSGEKPRARFSITSRESLLKGGRSGEPAIAPGHGADSQLVEFASDEVEDLEMPPLKHRDEFQGLSGSEIALLRTWIDQGAAWHTAPAEPAPR
;
A
#
# COMPACT_ATOMS: atom_id res chain seq x y z
N MET A 1 49.15 54.71 -4.41
CA MET A 1 49.50 53.46 -3.77
C MET A 1 48.16 52.78 -3.29
N PRO A 2 47.83 51.57 -3.63
CA PRO A 2 46.50 51.08 -3.64
C PRO A 2 46.17 50.33 -2.36
N ILE A 3 44.91 50.52 -1.88
CA ILE A 3 44.30 49.66 -0.91
C ILE A 3 43.07 49.05 -1.60
N HIS A 4 43.30 47.94 -2.30
CA HIS A 4 42.23 47.08 -2.78
C HIS A 4 42.65 45.62 -2.60
N ARG A 5 42.10 45.03 -1.55
CA ARG A 5 41.75 43.61 -1.29
C ARG A 5 41.62 43.47 0.23
N PRO A 6 40.49 43.06 0.86
CA PRO A 6 39.79 41.81 0.59
C PRO A 6 38.24 41.95 0.75
N ILE A 7 37.52 42.12 -0.32
CA ILE A 7 36.04 42.06 -0.28
C ILE A 7 35.51 40.77 -0.97
N ALA A 8 36.30 40.14 -1.84
CA ALA A 8 35.92 38.92 -2.56
C ALA A 8 35.84 37.68 -1.64
N ALA A 9 36.72 37.55 -0.66
CA ALA A 9 36.70 36.38 0.27
C ALA A 9 35.58 36.41 1.31
N LEU A 10 35.01 37.60 1.59
CA LEU A 10 33.89 37.75 2.52
C LEU A 10 32.54 37.47 1.85
N ARG A 11 32.41 37.73 0.53
CA ARG A 11 31.19 37.43 -0.23
C ARG A 11 31.02 35.96 -0.49
N THR A 12 32.10 35.20 -0.67
CA THR A 12 32.05 33.74 -0.86
C THR A 12 31.73 32.99 0.43
N ARG A 13 32.20 33.49 1.58
CA ARG A 13 31.89 32.92 2.89
C ARG A 13 30.48 33.28 3.38
N LEU A 14 29.92 34.45 3.04
CA LEU A 14 28.54 34.81 3.32
C LEU A 14 27.54 34.06 2.41
N ALA A 15 27.89 33.79 1.13
CA ALA A 15 27.05 33.03 0.22
C ALA A 15 26.94 31.54 0.63
N VAL A 16 28.01 30.97 1.17
CA VAL A 16 27.97 29.55 1.68
C VAL A 16 27.25 29.46 3.03
N ALA A 17 27.33 30.52 3.87
CA ALA A 17 26.60 30.57 5.15
C ALA A 17 25.11 30.88 4.97
N LEU A 18 24.70 31.61 3.93
CA LEU A 18 23.32 31.91 3.58
C LEU A 18 22.61 30.72 2.86
N LEU A 19 23.37 29.87 2.15
CA LEU A 19 22.83 28.62 1.58
C LEU A 19 22.65 27.51 2.63
N GLY A 20 23.39 27.55 3.74
CA GLY A 20 23.24 26.62 4.86
C GLY A 20 22.11 26.98 5.83
N ALA A 21 21.62 28.23 5.83
CA ALA A 21 20.56 28.70 6.72
C ALA A 21 19.14 28.64 6.08
N LEU A 22 19.03 28.27 4.79
CA LEU A 22 17.79 28.15 4.03
C LEU A 22 17.24 26.74 3.94
N ALA A 23 17.95 25.76 4.48
CA ALA A 23 17.44 24.41 4.63
C ALA A 23 17.50 24.05 6.11
N GLY A 24 16.40 23.96 6.79
CA GLY A 24 16.28 23.32 8.11
C GLY A 24 16.46 21.80 8.04
N LEU A 25 17.44 21.35 7.25
CA LEU A 25 17.95 19.98 7.17
C LEU A 25 19.38 19.99 7.68
N PRO A 26 19.79 19.06 8.56
CA PRO A 26 21.18 18.99 8.97
C PRO A 26 22.08 18.83 7.75
N ALA A 27 23.29 19.41 7.80
CA ALA A 27 24.28 19.49 6.72
C ALA A 27 24.80 18.14 6.17
N ALA A 28 24.08 17.03 6.43
CA ALA A 28 24.31 15.71 5.88
C ALA A 28 23.81 15.53 4.43
N VAL A 29 23.18 16.55 3.83
CA VAL A 29 22.55 16.45 2.49
C VAL A 29 23.57 16.59 1.34
N LEU A 30 24.84 16.86 1.59
CA LEU A 30 25.85 17.11 0.55
C LEU A 30 26.96 16.06 0.45
N ALA A 31 26.84 14.93 1.12
CA ALA A 31 27.71 13.78 0.90
C ALA A 31 26.85 12.59 0.40
N LEU A 32 26.38 12.67 -0.84
CA LEU A 32 26.07 11.48 -1.64
C LEU A 32 27.41 10.83 -2.03
N GLU A 33 28.18 10.42 -1.03
CA GLU A 33 29.20 9.42 -1.25
C GLU A 33 28.46 8.11 -1.49
N SER A 34 28.50 7.66 -2.76
CA SER A 34 28.14 6.32 -3.15
C SER A 34 28.67 5.34 -2.09
N ARG A 35 27.81 4.47 -1.58
CA ARG A 35 28.21 3.32 -0.77
C ARG A 35 29.46 2.73 -1.41
N PRO A 36 30.55 2.48 -0.66
CA PRO A 36 31.73 1.88 -1.26
C PRO A 36 31.32 0.56 -1.93
N ALA A 37 31.71 0.41 -3.19
CA ALA A 37 31.41 -0.79 -3.98
C ALA A 37 31.75 -2.03 -3.16
N PRO A 38 30.96 -3.12 -3.24
CA PRO A 38 31.26 -4.36 -2.58
C PRO A 38 32.71 -4.76 -2.87
N LYS A 39 33.46 -5.15 -1.83
CA LYS A 39 34.86 -5.58 -2.03
C LYS A 39 34.88 -6.75 -2.99
N GLY A 40 35.55 -6.56 -4.15
CA GLY A 40 35.67 -7.60 -5.19
C GLY A 40 34.67 -7.44 -6.35
N GLU A 41 33.83 -6.39 -6.40
CA GLU A 41 32.96 -6.17 -7.54
C GLU A 41 33.78 -5.97 -8.84
N PRO A 42 33.46 -6.69 -9.93
CA PRO A 42 34.13 -6.53 -11.22
C PRO A 42 34.09 -5.10 -11.73
N ASP A 43 35.21 -4.60 -12.29
CA ASP A 43 35.31 -3.23 -12.80
C ASP A 43 34.23 -2.90 -13.84
N VAL A 44 33.80 -3.86 -14.66
CA VAL A 44 32.75 -3.66 -15.68
C VAL A 44 31.38 -3.43 -15.03
N ILE A 45 31.06 -4.18 -13.97
CA ILE A 45 29.81 -4.03 -13.20
C ILE A 45 29.82 -2.67 -12.48
N ARG A 46 30.92 -2.35 -11.79
CA ARG A 46 31.06 -1.06 -11.10
C ARG A 46 30.95 0.11 -12.07
N ALA A 47 31.60 0.03 -13.22
CA ALA A 47 31.57 1.07 -14.25
C ALA A 47 30.14 1.28 -14.79
N ALA A 48 29.43 0.21 -15.12
CA ALA A 48 28.03 0.26 -15.53
C ALA A 48 27.15 0.86 -14.43
N ARG A 49 27.34 0.45 -13.17
CA ARG A 49 26.59 0.92 -12.01
C ARG A 49 26.83 2.41 -11.71
N THR A 50 28.05 2.90 -11.89
CA THR A 50 28.41 4.31 -11.66
C THR A 50 28.24 5.20 -12.88
N GLY A 51 27.98 4.63 -14.07
CA GLY A 51 27.94 5.36 -15.34
C GLY A 51 29.33 5.89 -15.78
N ASP A 52 30.40 5.31 -15.23
CA ASP A 52 31.76 5.71 -15.60
C ASP A 52 32.17 5.03 -16.90
N LEU A 53 31.81 5.68 -18.02
CA LEU A 53 32.14 5.19 -19.38
C LEU A 53 33.65 5.08 -19.60
N ALA A 54 34.46 5.93 -18.96
CA ALA A 54 35.92 5.87 -19.09
C ALA A 54 36.47 4.64 -18.38
N LEU A 55 36.00 4.35 -17.17
CA LEU A 55 36.33 3.14 -16.45
C LEU A 55 35.87 1.88 -17.24
N LEU A 56 34.63 1.90 -17.79
CA LEU A 56 34.11 0.79 -18.61
C LEU A 56 35.00 0.49 -19.80
N ARG A 57 35.32 1.51 -20.61
CA ARG A 57 36.21 1.37 -21.76
C ARG A 57 37.61 0.88 -21.37
N SER A 58 38.16 1.40 -20.28
CA SER A 58 39.47 1.01 -19.78
C SER A 58 39.49 -0.44 -19.27
N ALA A 59 38.46 -0.87 -18.53
CA ALA A 59 38.31 -2.23 -18.05
C ALA A 59 38.22 -3.23 -19.21
N LEU A 60 37.35 -2.95 -20.19
CA LEU A 60 37.19 -3.80 -21.38
C LEU A 60 38.47 -3.82 -22.25
N ALA A 61 39.21 -2.71 -22.36
CA ALA A 61 40.49 -2.68 -23.06
C ALA A 61 41.57 -3.53 -22.39
N ARG A 62 41.52 -3.71 -21.06
CA ARG A 62 42.38 -4.60 -20.31
C ARG A 62 41.95 -6.08 -20.36
N GLY A 63 40.89 -6.39 -21.07
CA GLY A 63 40.36 -7.75 -21.19
C GLY A 63 39.43 -8.16 -20.05
N ALA A 64 38.81 -7.21 -19.35
CA ALA A 64 37.83 -7.54 -18.35
C ALA A 64 36.63 -8.30 -18.98
N ASP A 65 36.14 -9.26 -18.25
CA ASP A 65 35.03 -10.13 -18.69
C ASP A 65 33.70 -9.33 -18.69
N TRP A 66 33.20 -9.03 -19.86
CA TRP A 66 31.89 -8.38 -20.05
C TRP A 66 30.70 -9.23 -19.61
N SER A 67 30.90 -10.57 -19.46
CA SER A 67 29.88 -11.50 -19.00
C SER A 67 29.83 -11.64 -17.46
N ALA A 68 30.71 -10.92 -16.74
CA ALA A 68 30.67 -10.88 -15.28
C ALA A 68 29.29 -10.45 -14.78
N ARG A 69 28.87 -11.05 -13.68
CA ARG A 69 27.54 -10.86 -13.08
C ARG A 69 27.67 -10.28 -11.67
N ASP A 70 26.66 -9.51 -11.27
CA ASP A 70 26.47 -9.08 -9.90
C ASP A 70 25.67 -10.08 -9.06
N GLY A 71 25.24 -9.70 -7.87
CA GLY A 71 24.48 -10.54 -6.96
C GLY A 71 23.04 -10.85 -7.39
N HIS A 72 22.53 -10.22 -8.46
CA HIS A 72 21.22 -10.47 -9.07
C HIS A 72 21.36 -11.21 -10.42
N GLY A 73 22.56 -11.58 -10.78
CA GLY A 73 22.85 -12.19 -12.09
C GLY A 73 22.94 -11.16 -13.22
N ASP A 74 22.87 -9.87 -12.92
CA ASP A 74 22.97 -8.79 -13.91
C ASP A 74 24.36 -8.71 -14.51
N THR A 75 24.47 -8.67 -15.84
CA THR A 75 25.68 -8.25 -16.52
C THR A 75 25.79 -6.73 -16.59
N ALA A 76 26.96 -6.21 -16.92
CA ALA A 76 27.12 -4.77 -17.18
C ALA A 76 26.14 -4.25 -18.25
N LEU A 77 25.72 -5.08 -19.21
CA LEU A 77 24.74 -4.71 -20.24
C LEU A 77 23.32 -4.57 -19.67
N HIS A 78 22.89 -5.43 -18.73
CA HIS A 78 21.62 -5.27 -18.02
C HIS A 78 21.59 -3.95 -17.25
N ILE A 79 22.65 -3.68 -16.47
CA ILE A 79 22.76 -2.47 -15.66
C ILE A 79 22.77 -1.21 -16.52
N ALA A 80 23.53 -1.20 -17.63
CA ALA A 80 23.59 -0.07 -18.55
C ALA A 80 22.23 0.19 -19.22
N ALA A 81 21.54 -0.86 -19.65
CA ALA A 81 20.23 -0.78 -20.25
C ALA A 81 19.18 -0.26 -19.24
N TYR A 82 19.14 -0.83 -18.02
CA TYR A 82 18.24 -0.39 -16.96
C TYR A 82 18.42 1.09 -16.59
N ARG A 83 19.65 1.58 -16.62
CA ARG A 83 20.01 2.96 -16.31
C ARG A 83 19.77 3.96 -17.42
N GLY A 84 19.49 3.49 -18.62
CA GLY A 84 19.35 4.35 -19.78
C GLY A 84 20.69 4.82 -20.38
N ASP A 85 21.81 4.17 -20.07
CA ASP A 85 23.16 4.55 -20.58
C ASP A 85 23.41 3.93 -21.94
N ALA A 86 22.88 4.56 -22.99
CA ALA A 86 23.04 4.09 -24.37
C ALA A 86 24.52 3.98 -24.79
N ALA A 87 25.38 4.90 -24.31
CA ALA A 87 26.81 4.88 -24.66
C ALA A 87 27.53 3.66 -24.04
N ALA A 88 27.16 3.26 -22.83
CA ALA A 88 27.67 2.04 -22.22
C ALA A 88 27.14 0.79 -22.91
N VAL A 89 25.86 0.79 -23.31
CA VAL A 89 25.24 -0.30 -24.10
C VAL A 89 25.99 -0.51 -25.42
N ASP A 90 26.23 0.55 -26.18
CA ASP A 90 27.00 0.48 -27.44
C ASP A 90 28.38 -0.13 -27.24
N VAL A 91 29.14 0.39 -26.27
CA VAL A 91 30.51 -0.09 -25.97
C VAL A 91 30.53 -1.57 -25.57
N LEU A 92 29.55 -2.02 -24.79
CA LEU A 92 29.46 -3.43 -24.36
C LEU A 92 29.13 -4.36 -25.52
N LEU A 93 28.18 -3.98 -26.38
CA LEU A 93 27.79 -4.77 -27.57
C LEU A 93 28.93 -4.81 -28.60
N GLU A 94 29.63 -3.70 -28.87
CA GLU A 94 30.85 -3.68 -29.70
C GLU A 94 31.94 -4.62 -29.20
N ARG A 95 31.98 -4.90 -27.92
CA ARG A 95 32.96 -5.84 -27.29
C ARG A 95 32.43 -7.26 -27.17
N GLY A 96 31.29 -7.57 -27.76
CA GLY A 96 30.70 -8.91 -27.86
C GLY A 96 29.80 -9.31 -26.73
N ALA A 97 29.33 -8.36 -25.89
CA ALA A 97 28.31 -8.65 -24.92
C ALA A 97 27.05 -9.22 -25.59
N LYS A 98 26.46 -10.24 -25.01
CA LYS A 98 25.27 -10.90 -25.56
C LYS A 98 24.03 -10.06 -25.34
N PRO A 99 23.30 -9.64 -26.40
CA PRO A 99 22.10 -8.84 -26.27
C PRO A 99 20.96 -9.57 -25.55
N ASP A 100 20.93 -10.89 -25.62
CA ASP A 100 19.94 -11.78 -24.95
C ASP A 100 20.51 -12.47 -23.71
N ALA A 101 21.49 -11.85 -23.03
CA ALA A 101 21.91 -12.37 -21.74
C ALA A 101 20.71 -12.37 -20.78
N LEU A 102 20.57 -13.42 -19.96
CA LEU A 102 19.53 -13.52 -18.95
C LEU A 102 20.16 -13.29 -17.58
N ASP A 103 19.53 -12.51 -16.72
CA ASP A 103 19.85 -12.44 -15.31
C ASP A 103 19.28 -13.63 -14.52
N ASP A 104 19.31 -13.57 -13.20
CA ASP A 104 18.78 -14.63 -12.36
C ASP A 104 17.25 -14.73 -12.40
N ASP A 105 16.54 -13.67 -12.79
CA ASP A 105 15.09 -13.65 -12.98
C ASP A 105 14.64 -13.86 -14.42
N GLY A 106 15.60 -14.17 -15.30
CA GLY A 106 15.32 -14.44 -16.71
C GLY A 106 15.04 -13.18 -17.52
N ALA A 107 15.25 -12.00 -16.96
CA ALA A 107 15.10 -10.75 -17.67
C ALA A 107 16.28 -10.53 -18.63
N THR A 108 16.03 -9.78 -19.72
CA THR A 108 17.04 -9.43 -20.72
C THR A 108 17.39 -7.95 -20.63
N PRO A 109 18.55 -7.51 -21.17
CA PRO A 109 18.85 -6.10 -21.30
C PRO A 109 17.77 -5.32 -22.07
N LEU A 110 17.10 -5.96 -23.04
CA LEU A 110 16.02 -5.35 -23.81
C LEU A 110 14.77 -5.12 -22.96
N LEU A 111 14.45 -6.04 -22.02
CA LEU A 111 13.34 -5.86 -21.07
C LEU A 111 13.60 -4.65 -20.16
N TYR A 112 14.79 -4.56 -19.57
CA TYR A 112 15.15 -3.44 -18.69
C TYR A 112 15.33 -2.11 -19.43
N GLY A 113 15.79 -2.14 -20.66
CA GLY A 113 15.96 -0.95 -21.52
C GLY A 113 14.69 -0.50 -22.23
N ALA A 114 13.55 -1.16 -22.00
CA ALA A 114 12.30 -0.97 -22.74
C ALA A 114 11.69 0.45 -22.63
N GLY A 115 12.16 1.28 -21.69
CA GLY A 115 11.78 2.68 -21.57
C GLY A 115 12.63 3.67 -22.39
N ASN A 116 13.69 3.21 -23.10
CA ASN A 116 14.64 4.07 -23.80
C ASN A 116 14.75 3.69 -25.28
N GLU A 117 14.33 4.62 -26.18
CA GLU A 117 14.27 4.38 -27.63
C GLU A 117 15.64 4.02 -28.22
N ASP A 118 16.72 4.70 -27.84
CA ASP A 118 18.05 4.46 -28.39
C ASP A 118 18.58 3.08 -27.99
N ILE A 119 18.36 2.67 -26.74
CA ILE A 119 18.75 1.35 -26.21
C ILE A 119 17.99 0.24 -26.92
N VAL A 120 16.67 0.38 -27.04
CA VAL A 120 15.84 -0.61 -27.76
C VAL A 120 16.31 -0.75 -29.20
N ARG A 121 16.55 0.37 -29.88
CA ARG A 121 17.06 0.39 -31.26
C ARG A 121 18.41 -0.32 -31.36
N THR A 122 19.35 -0.01 -30.49
CA THR A 122 20.68 -0.60 -30.49
C THR A 122 20.64 -2.11 -30.22
N LEU A 123 19.90 -2.53 -29.18
CA LEU A 123 19.79 -3.95 -28.82
C LEU A 123 19.14 -4.77 -29.94
N LEU A 124 18.05 -4.27 -30.53
CA LEU A 124 17.39 -4.92 -31.67
C LEU A 124 18.32 -5.00 -32.90
N ALA A 125 19.09 -3.94 -33.18
CA ALA A 125 20.09 -3.95 -34.27
C ALA A 125 21.20 -4.99 -34.06
N HIS A 126 21.50 -5.36 -32.80
CA HIS A 126 22.44 -6.42 -32.49
C HIS A 126 21.78 -7.79 -32.29
N GLY A 127 20.51 -7.93 -32.69
CA GLY A 127 19.80 -9.20 -32.74
C GLY A 127 19.15 -9.63 -31.42
N ALA A 128 18.85 -8.69 -30.51
CA ALA A 128 18.07 -9.00 -29.33
C ALA A 128 16.68 -9.54 -29.71
N ASN A 129 16.23 -10.58 -28.99
CA ASN A 129 14.92 -11.18 -29.21
C ASN A 129 13.84 -10.37 -28.47
N PRO A 130 12.86 -9.76 -29.18
CA PRO A 130 11.83 -8.94 -28.56
C PRO A 130 10.77 -9.75 -27.79
N ASN A 131 10.84 -11.09 -27.81
CA ASN A 131 9.84 -11.99 -27.24
C ASN A 131 10.34 -12.79 -26.02
N THR A 132 11.57 -12.57 -25.58
CA THR A 132 12.07 -13.24 -24.38
C THR A 132 11.33 -12.71 -23.16
N ALA A 133 10.64 -13.60 -22.46
CA ALA A 133 9.91 -13.29 -21.24
C ALA A 133 10.74 -13.63 -19.99
N SER A 134 10.63 -12.81 -18.95
CA SER A 134 11.20 -13.06 -17.62
C SER A 134 10.44 -14.16 -16.86
N LYS A 135 10.89 -14.50 -15.65
CA LYS A 135 10.15 -15.38 -14.73
C LYS A 135 8.81 -14.79 -14.26
N LEU A 136 8.66 -13.47 -14.33
CA LEU A 136 7.38 -12.78 -14.12
C LEU A 136 6.46 -12.85 -15.36
N GLU A 137 6.87 -13.58 -16.41
CA GLU A 137 6.18 -13.70 -17.69
C GLU A 137 6.02 -12.35 -18.42
N LEU A 138 6.88 -11.37 -18.17
CA LEU A 138 6.86 -10.08 -18.82
C LEU A 138 7.81 -10.07 -20.03
N THR A 139 7.32 -9.51 -21.15
CA THR A 139 8.09 -9.30 -22.37
C THR A 139 8.53 -7.85 -22.51
N PRO A 140 9.56 -7.55 -23.32
CA PRO A 140 9.94 -6.17 -23.63
C PRO A 140 8.79 -5.29 -24.12
N LEU A 141 7.85 -5.86 -24.89
CA LEU A 141 6.66 -5.15 -25.36
C LEU A 141 5.72 -4.77 -24.21
N MET A 142 5.49 -5.68 -23.25
CA MET A 142 4.66 -5.40 -22.06
C MET A 142 5.29 -4.31 -21.20
N SER A 143 6.59 -4.40 -20.94
CA SER A 143 7.32 -3.38 -20.18
C SER A 143 7.28 -2.02 -20.91
N ALA A 144 7.58 -1.99 -22.21
CA ALA A 144 7.52 -0.77 -23.02
C ALA A 144 6.13 -0.13 -22.99
N ALA A 145 5.06 -0.93 -23.10
CA ALA A 145 3.69 -0.44 -23.12
C ALA A 145 3.29 0.25 -21.80
N ALA A 146 3.90 -0.14 -20.69
CA ALA A 146 3.68 0.48 -19.38
C ALA A 146 4.42 1.81 -19.17
N HIS A 147 5.34 2.18 -20.07
CA HIS A 147 6.05 3.46 -20.00
C HIS A 147 5.25 4.57 -20.68
N ARG A 148 5.33 5.79 -20.10
CA ARG A 148 4.75 6.98 -20.76
C ARG A 148 5.41 7.25 -22.12
N ASP A 149 4.66 7.86 -23.03
CA ASP A 149 5.15 8.30 -24.36
C ASP A 149 5.90 7.21 -25.16
N SER A 150 5.55 5.94 -24.93
CA SER A 150 6.31 4.78 -25.43
C SER A 150 5.94 4.34 -26.86
N HIS A 151 5.00 5.02 -27.54
CA HIS A 151 4.49 4.58 -28.83
C HIS A 151 5.58 4.34 -29.89
N ARG A 152 6.70 5.10 -29.87
CA ARG A 152 7.83 4.87 -30.79
C ARG A 152 8.59 3.59 -30.46
N ILE A 153 8.81 3.37 -29.16
CA ILE A 153 9.49 2.15 -28.66
C ILE A 153 8.64 0.93 -28.98
N VAL A 154 7.34 1.02 -28.69
CA VAL A 154 6.37 -0.03 -29.01
C VAL A 154 6.35 -0.32 -30.51
N ALA A 155 6.39 0.73 -31.36
CA ALA A 155 6.50 0.54 -32.82
C ALA A 155 7.76 -0.22 -33.20
N LEU A 156 8.94 0.14 -32.66
CA LEU A 156 10.20 -0.56 -32.95
C LEU A 156 10.14 -2.03 -32.53
N LEU A 157 9.58 -2.34 -31.38
CA LEU A 157 9.44 -3.72 -30.90
C LEU A 157 8.49 -4.53 -31.80
N LEU A 158 7.33 -3.95 -32.16
CA LEU A 158 6.36 -4.59 -33.08
C LEU A 158 6.93 -4.80 -34.49
N ASP A 159 7.68 -3.84 -35.00
CA ASP A 159 8.35 -3.96 -36.33
C ASP A 159 9.48 -5.01 -36.28
N ALA A 160 10.07 -5.25 -35.09
CA ALA A 160 11.01 -6.34 -34.86
C ALA A 160 10.36 -7.71 -34.60
N GLY A 161 9.02 -7.80 -34.63
CA GLY A 161 8.28 -9.05 -34.46
C GLY A 161 7.90 -9.37 -33.01
N ALA A 162 7.75 -8.36 -32.13
CA ALA A 162 7.21 -8.57 -30.81
C ALA A 162 5.75 -9.04 -30.86
N ASP A 163 5.41 -10.03 -30.05
CA ASP A 163 4.10 -10.66 -29.99
C ASP A 163 3.08 -9.81 -29.22
N THR A 164 2.06 -9.29 -29.92
CA THR A 164 0.95 -8.54 -29.32
C THR A 164 0.03 -9.39 -28.46
N HIS A 165 0.07 -10.73 -28.65
CA HIS A 165 -0.71 -11.72 -27.88
C HIS A 165 0.09 -12.32 -26.72
N ALA A 166 1.25 -11.73 -26.39
CA ALA A 166 2.07 -12.19 -25.29
C ALA A 166 1.24 -12.26 -23.99
N LYS A 167 1.48 -13.35 -23.22
CA LYS A 167 0.62 -13.71 -22.07
C LYS A 167 1.38 -13.62 -20.76
N LYS A 168 0.62 -13.26 -19.71
CA LYS A 168 1.01 -13.40 -18.31
C LYS A 168 -0.11 -14.15 -17.59
N GLY A 169 0.22 -15.19 -16.83
CA GLY A 169 -0.80 -16.05 -16.19
C GLY A 169 -1.73 -16.72 -17.21
N GLY A 170 -1.26 -16.96 -18.43
CA GLY A 170 -2.05 -17.49 -19.51
C GLY A 170 -2.99 -16.50 -20.22
N GLN A 171 -2.98 -15.22 -19.84
CA GLN A 171 -3.85 -14.16 -20.36
C GLN A 171 -3.07 -13.14 -21.19
N GLU A 172 -3.67 -12.63 -22.29
CA GLU A 172 -3.08 -11.53 -23.05
C GLU A 172 -2.97 -10.27 -22.19
N TYR A 173 -1.79 -9.64 -22.17
CA TYR A 173 -1.47 -8.64 -21.15
C TYR A 173 -1.03 -7.28 -21.74
N VAL A 174 -0.74 -7.21 -23.04
CA VAL A 174 -0.16 -6.02 -23.72
C VAL A 174 -1.12 -4.81 -23.65
N ALA A 175 -2.40 -5.00 -23.97
CA ALA A 175 -3.38 -3.90 -23.94
C ALA A 175 -3.60 -3.36 -22.53
N LEU A 176 -3.59 -4.23 -21.50
CA LEU A 176 -3.68 -3.79 -20.12
C LEU A 176 -2.48 -2.91 -19.74
N LYS A 177 -1.26 -3.35 -20.07
CA LYS A 177 -0.05 -2.56 -19.81
C LYS A 177 -0.05 -1.21 -20.53
N ALA A 178 -0.62 -1.14 -21.75
CA ALA A 178 -0.78 0.13 -22.47
C ALA A 178 -1.77 1.08 -21.78
N VAL A 179 -2.82 0.56 -21.12
CA VAL A 179 -3.73 1.36 -20.27
C VAL A 179 -2.99 1.91 -19.05
N TYR A 180 -2.18 1.08 -18.39
CA TYR A 180 -1.35 1.53 -17.26
C TYR A 180 -0.34 2.63 -17.65
N GLY A 181 0.27 2.52 -18.85
CA GLY A 181 1.19 3.53 -19.38
C GLY A 181 0.52 4.88 -19.69
N GLY A 182 -0.79 4.90 -19.87
CA GLY A 182 -1.59 6.12 -20.05
C GLY A 182 -1.29 6.89 -21.34
N ASP A 183 -0.54 6.30 -22.31
CA ASP A 183 -0.31 6.91 -23.63
C ASP A 183 -1.36 6.42 -24.63
N PRO A 184 -2.30 7.27 -25.07
CA PRO A 184 -3.36 6.87 -25.98
C PRO A 184 -2.84 6.44 -27.36
N LYS A 185 -1.64 6.87 -27.77
CA LYS A 185 -1.00 6.44 -29.01
C LYS A 185 -0.46 5.02 -28.90
N THR A 186 0.12 4.70 -27.74
CA THR A 186 0.59 3.33 -27.46
C THR A 186 -0.57 2.35 -27.43
N LEU A 187 -1.66 2.66 -26.73
CA LEU A 187 -2.85 1.82 -26.70
C LEU A 187 -3.43 1.64 -28.12
N ALA A 188 -3.59 2.74 -28.87
CA ALA A 188 -4.06 2.66 -30.25
C ALA A 188 -3.17 1.73 -31.10
N LEU A 189 -1.86 1.91 -31.02
CA LEU A 189 -0.90 1.13 -31.82
C LEU A 189 -0.96 -0.36 -31.51
N VAL A 190 -0.99 -0.77 -30.24
CA VAL A 190 -1.05 -2.20 -29.91
C VAL A 190 -2.38 -2.83 -30.32
N LEU A 191 -3.50 -2.11 -30.19
CA LEU A 191 -4.81 -2.58 -30.63
C LEU A 191 -4.87 -2.69 -32.17
N ASP A 192 -4.37 -1.70 -32.90
CA ASP A 192 -4.29 -1.70 -34.39
C ASP A 192 -3.38 -2.81 -34.91
N ARG A 193 -2.41 -3.28 -34.13
CA ARG A 193 -1.51 -4.40 -34.43
C ARG A 193 -2.03 -5.74 -33.89
N GLY A 194 -3.26 -5.79 -33.38
CA GLY A 194 -3.98 -7.02 -33.07
C GLY A 194 -3.97 -7.44 -31.59
N ALA A 195 -3.43 -6.63 -30.67
CA ALA A 195 -3.59 -6.91 -29.24
C ALA A 195 -5.08 -6.99 -28.88
N SER A 196 -5.46 -7.94 -28.03
CA SER A 196 -6.84 -8.09 -27.60
C SER A 196 -7.28 -6.90 -26.74
N PRO A 197 -8.41 -6.24 -27.05
CA PRO A 197 -8.97 -5.19 -26.19
C PRO A 197 -9.58 -5.76 -24.91
N GLN A 198 -9.67 -7.08 -24.82
CA GLN A 198 -10.34 -7.81 -23.77
C GLN A 198 -9.47 -8.95 -23.28
N GLN A 199 -9.38 -9.09 -21.96
CA GLN A 199 -8.72 -10.22 -21.33
C GLN A 199 -9.71 -11.37 -21.13
N ALA A 200 -9.17 -12.59 -21.02
CA ALA A 200 -9.97 -13.72 -20.56
C ALA A 200 -10.25 -13.61 -19.06
N LYS A 201 -11.22 -14.39 -18.57
CA LYS A 201 -11.60 -14.44 -17.15
C LYS A 201 -10.45 -14.89 -16.25
N GLY A 202 -10.37 -14.36 -15.06
CA GLY A 202 -9.43 -14.80 -14.01
C GLY A 202 -8.31 -13.82 -13.67
N LEU A 203 -8.20 -12.66 -14.33
CA LEU A 203 -7.30 -11.59 -13.91
C LEU A 203 -8.01 -10.55 -13.04
N VAL A 204 -7.22 -9.86 -12.22
CA VAL A 204 -7.71 -8.87 -11.25
C VAL A 204 -8.44 -7.70 -11.94
N ALA A 205 -8.08 -7.36 -13.18
CA ALA A 205 -8.73 -6.28 -13.92
C ALA A 205 -8.67 -6.49 -15.45
N SER A 206 -9.72 -6.05 -16.16
CA SER A 206 -9.69 -5.95 -17.61
C SER A 206 -9.16 -4.58 -18.06
N PRO A 207 -8.62 -4.43 -19.29
CA PRO A 207 -8.22 -3.13 -19.83
C PRO A 207 -9.34 -2.08 -19.73
N LEU A 208 -10.59 -2.47 -20.04
CA LEU A 208 -11.75 -1.59 -19.99
C LEU A 208 -12.09 -1.16 -18.55
N ALA A 209 -12.03 -2.10 -17.59
CA ALA A 209 -12.26 -1.81 -16.18
C ALA A 209 -11.18 -0.86 -15.63
N MET A 210 -9.93 -1.05 -16.00
CA MET A 210 -8.84 -0.16 -15.58
C MET A 210 -8.92 1.22 -16.23
N ALA A 211 -9.28 1.32 -17.51
CA ALA A 211 -9.53 2.61 -18.14
C ALA A 211 -10.66 3.38 -17.43
N ALA A 212 -11.73 2.67 -17.04
CA ALA A 212 -12.84 3.23 -16.28
C ALA A 212 -12.40 3.66 -14.87
N TYR A 213 -11.56 2.89 -14.24
CA TYR A 213 -11.00 3.14 -12.91
C TYR A 213 -10.10 4.38 -12.89
N PHE A 214 -9.22 4.51 -13.88
CA PHE A 214 -8.34 5.68 -14.03
C PHE A 214 -9.06 6.94 -14.53
N GLY A 215 -10.31 6.82 -14.99
CA GLY A 215 -11.03 7.91 -15.61
C GLY A 215 -10.50 8.27 -17.02
N ASP A 216 -9.80 7.33 -17.67
CA ASP A 216 -9.27 7.53 -19.02
C ASP A 216 -10.36 7.25 -20.08
N GLU A 217 -11.14 8.28 -20.38
CA GLU A 217 -12.21 8.23 -21.39
C GLU A 217 -11.68 7.87 -22.76
N ALA A 218 -10.51 8.39 -23.13
CA ALA A 218 -9.93 8.11 -24.45
C ALA A 218 -9.54 6.64 -24.61
N ALA A 219 -8.91 6.05 -23.58
CA ALA A 219 -8.60 4.61 -23.55
C ALA A 219 -9.88 3.77 -23.56
N LEU A 220 -10.86 4.13 -22.73
CA LEU A 220 -12.14 3.42 -22.65
C LEU A 220 -12.86 3.36 -24.00
N LEU A 221 -13.00 4.51 -24.67
CA LEU A 221 -13.63 4.58 -25.97
C LEU A 221 -12.87 3.78 -27.03
N ARG A 222 -11.54 3.87 -27.02
CA ARG A 222 -10.69 3.12 -27.94
C ARG A 222 -10.86 1.62 -27.78
N LEU A 223 -10.92 1.13 -26.53
CA LEU A 223 -11.14 -0.29 -26.24
C LEU A 223 -12.52 -0.76 -26.72
N LEU A 224 -13.58 0.05 -26.49
CA LEU A 224 -14.93 -0.26 -26.97
C LEU A 224 -14.99 -0.28 -28.50
N ASP A 225 -14.33 0.66 -29.19
CA ASP A 225 -14.27 0.72 -30.66
C ASP A 225 -13.57 -0.50 -31.25
N HIS A 226 -12.63 -1.13 -30.51
CA HIS A 226 -11.96 -2.38 -30.90
C HIS A 226 -12.69 -3.65 -30.42
N GLY A 227 -13.91 -3.50 -29.89
CA GLY A 227 -14.78 -4.64 -29.55
C GLY A 227 -14.66 -5.15 -28.14
N ALA A 228 -14.12 -4.37 -27.19
CA ALA A 228 -14.22 -4.73 -25.77
C ALA A 228 -15.70 -4.81 -25.34
N ASP A 229 -16.06 -5.86 -24.62
CA ASP A 229 -17.40 -6.00 -24.08
C ASP A 229 -17.60 -5.08 -22.86
N ILE A 230 -18.51 -4.10 -22.97
CA ILE A 230 -18.83 -3.15 -21.92
C ILE A 230 -19.31 -3.80 -20.62
N ASN A 231 -19.87 -5.03 -20.74
CA ASN A 231 -20.39 -5.82 -19.64
C ASN A 231 -19.49 -7.03 -19.31
N PHE A 232 -18.23 -6.97 -19.72
CA PHE A 232 -17.28 -8.03 -19.41
C PHE A 232 -17.10 -8.19 -17.91
N ASP A 233 -17.36 -9.39 -17.43
CA ASP A 233 -17.14 -9.79 -16.06
C ASP A 233 -15.75 -10.44 -15.91
N ALA A 234 -14.84 -9.69 -15.35
CA ALA A 234 -13.47 -10.12 -15.07
C ALA A 234 -13.34 -10.87 -13.73
N ASP A 235 -14.38 -11.56 -13.31
CA ASP A 235 -14.49 -12.28 -12.04
C ASP A 235 -14.30 -11.36 -10.81
N PHE A 236 -13.07 -11.13 -10.38
CA PHE A 236 -12.79 -10.30 -9.20
C PHE A 236 -13.04 -8.80 -9.43
N ALA A 237 -12.67 -8.29 -10.59
CA ALA A 237 -12.70 -6.85 -10.84
C ALA A 237 -14.09 -6.29 -11.16
N GLY A 238 -15.05 -7.14 -11.55
CA GLY A 238 -16.38 -6.69 -11.94
C GLY A 238 -16.41 -5.83 -13.21
N HIS A 239 -17.48 -5.09 -13.41
CA HIS A 239 -17.72 -4.30 -14.62
C HIS A 239 -17.09 -2.90 -14.58
N ALA A 240 -16.76 -2.36 -15.75
CA ALA A 240 -16.20 -1.01 -15.90
C ALA A 240 -17.07 0.07 -15.23
N LEU A 241 -18.42 -0.05 -15.27
CA LEU A 241 -19.31 0.88 -14.60
C LEU A 241 -19.10 0.95 -13.08
N ASN A 242 -18.92 -0.20 -12.42
CA ASN A 242 -18.68 -0.23 -10.98
C ASN A 242 -17.37 0.47 -10.61
N TRP A 243 -16.34 0.28 -11.43
CA TRP A 243 -15.04 0.95 -11.23
C TRP A 243 -15.10 2.45 -11.45
N ALA A 244 -15.78 2.91 -12.52
CA ALA A 244 -15.99 4.35 -12.73
C ALA A 244 -16.74 5.02 -11.57
N LEU A 245 -17.73 4.33 -11.00
CA LEU A 245 -18.49 4.81 -9.85
C LEU A 245 -17.68 4.82 -8.57
N TYR A 246 -16.93 3.73 -8.31
CA TYR A 246 -16.07 3.63 -7.15
C TYR A 246 -15.01 4.73 -7.11
N SER A 247 -14.39 5.03 -8.26
CA SER A 247 -13.37 6.07 -8.39
C SER A 247 -13.94 7.49 -8.55
N GLY A 248 -15.27 7.66 -8.51
CA GLY A 248 -15.91 8.98 -8.59
C GLY A 248 -15.92 9.61 -9.98
N HIS A 249 -15.66 8.84 -11.06
CA HIS A 249 -15.68 9.31 -12.44
C HIS A 249 -17.13 9.38 -12.99
N THR A 250 -17.94 10.28 -12.43
CA THR A 250 -19.38 10.36 -12.68
C THR A 250 -19.73 10.63 -14.15
N ALA A 251 -18.95 11.44 -14.86
CA ALA A 251 -19.15 11.70 -16.28
C ALA A 251 -18.92 10.43 -17.10
N LEU A 252 -17.84 9.70 -16.84
CA LEU A 252 -17.52 8.45 -17.51
C LEU A 252 -18.54 7.34 -17.17
N ALA A 253 -18.98 7.27 -15.91
CA ALA A 253 -20.06 6.36 -15.52
C ALA A 253 -21.36 6.67 -16.28
N ALA A 254 -21.71 7.95 -16.47
CA ALA A 254 -22.88 8.34 -17.25
C ALA A 254 -22.76 7.93 -18.73
N GLU A 255 -21.57 8.00 -19.32
CA GLU A 255 -21.32 7.53 -20.68
C GLU A 255 -21.43 6.02 -20.79
N LEU A 256 -20.85 5.26 -19.85
CA LEU A 256 -21.02 3.81 -19.80
C LEU A 256 -22.50 3.40 -19.69
N VAL A 257 -23.28 4.11 -18.87
CA VAL A 257 -24.74 3.90 -18.77
C VAL A 257 -25.43 4.20 -20.11
N ALA A 258 -25.04 5.28 -20.80
CA ALA A 258 -25.58 5.63 -22.11
C ALA A 258 -25.27 4.57 -23.18
N LYS A 259 -24.11 3.93 -23.10
CA LYS A 259 -23.65 2.86 -24.00
C LYS A 259 -24.20 1.46 -23.65
N GLY A 260 -25.02 1.32 -22.58
CA GLY A 260 -25.69 0.06 -22.25
C GLY A 260 -24.98 -0.80 -21.19
N ALA A 261 -24.18 -0.18 -20.32
CA ALA A 261 -23.62 -0.89 -19.17
C ALA A 261 -24.70 -1.46 -18.26
N ASN A 262 -24.47 -2.66 -17.73
CA ASN A 262 -25.39 -3.37 -16.85
C ASN A 262 -25.51 -2.66 -15.48
N LEU A 263 -26.71 -2.18 -15.16
CA LEU A 263 -27.00 -1.45 -13.93
C LEU A 263 -27.26 -2.35 -12.71
N HIS A 264 -27.37 -3.64 -12.92
CA HIS A 264 -27.77 -4.62 -11.89
C HIS A 264 -26.65 -5.62 -11.57
N PHE A 265 -25.46 -5.44 -12.15
CA PHE A 265 -24.33 -6.30 -11.87
C PHE A 265 -23.88 -6.13 -10.41
N LYS A 266 -23.86 -7.24 -9.69
CA LYS A 266 -23.37 -7.28 -8.31
C LYS A 266 -21.91 -7.69 -8.31
N SER A 267 -21.04 -6.73 -8.02
CA SER A 267 -19.59 -6.99 -7.98
C SER A 267 -19.27 -7.98 -6.86
N PRO A 268 -18.58 -9.09 -7.15
CA PRO A 268 -18.06 -9.98 -6.11
C PRO A 268 -17.09 -9.23 -5.18
N TRP A 269 -16.32 -8.30 -5.72
CA TRP A 269 -15.56 -7.33 -4.95
C TRP A 269 -16.52 -6.33 -4.32
N GLY A 270 -16.44 -6.13 -3.01
CA GLY A 270 -17.35 -5.25 -2.28
C GLY A 270 -18.69 -5.91 -1.90
N HIS A 271 -18.67 -7.21 -1.64
CA HIS A 271 -19.80 -7.92 -1.02
C HIS A 271 -21.12 -7.82 -1.82
N GLY A 272 -21.05 -8.11 -3.10
CA GLY A 272 -22.25 -8.12 -3.95
C GLY A 272 -22.82 -6.72 -4.25
N THR A 273 -21.96 -5.72 -4.33
CA THR A 273 -22.38 -4.32 -4.52
C THR A 273 -22.75 -4.00 -5.95
N ALA A 274 -23.95 -3.46 -6.12
CA ALA A 274 -24.47 -2.99 -7.40
C ALA A 274 -24.10 -1.53 -7.69
N PRO A 275 -24.17 -1.07 -8.96
CA PRO A 275 -23.87 0.31 -9.36
C PRO A 275 -24.59 1.38 -8.52
N MET A 276 -25.87 1.16 -8.16
CA MET A 276 -26.62 2.12 -7.34
C MET A 276 -26.01 2.34 -5.96
N VAL A 277 -25.47 1.29 -5.36
CA VAL A 277 -24.82 1.36 -4.05
C VAL A 277 -23.48 2.09 -4.15
N PHE A 278 -22.68 1.83 -5.21
CA PHE A 278 -21.45 2.58 -5.49
C PHE A 278 -21.69 4.06 -5.72
N ALA A 279 -22.84 4.44 -6.33
CA ALA A 279 -23.21 5.86 -6.50
C ALA A 279 -23.37 6.62 -5.17
N GLY A 280 -23.55 5.90 -4.07
CA GLY A 280 -23.53 6.46 -2.72
C GLY A 280 -22.13 6.83 -2.22
N TYR A 281 -21.08 6.28 -2.84
CA TYR A 281 -19.68 6.49 -2.45
C TYR A 281 -19.07 7.73 -3.13
N SER A 282 -19.82 8.85 -3.12
CA SER A 282 -19.36 10.13 -3.69
C SER A 282 -18.82 11.03 -2.59
N GLU A 283 -17.52 11.34 -2.62
CA GLU A 283 -16.92 12.29 -1.68
C GLU A 283 -17.48 13.72 -1.82
N GLN A 284 -17.85 14.11 -3.04
CA GLN A 284 -18.40 15.43 -3.32
C GLN A 284 -19.90 15.52 -3.03
N GLY A 285 -20.55 14.39 -2.76
CA GLY A 285 -21.98 14.33 -2.46
C GLY A 285 -22.90 14.77 -3.61
N ASP A 286 -22.43 14.63 -4.88
CA ASP A 286 -23.21 14.98 -6.08
C ASP A 286 -24.26 13.88 -6.37
N PRO A 287 -25.55 14.23 -6.48
CA PRO A 287 -26.61 13.29 -6.79
C PRO A 287 -26.75 12.92 -8.27
N ALA A 288 -25.98 13.53 -9.18
CA ALA A 288 -26.20 13.42 -10.63
C ALA A 288 -26.23 11.97 -11.12
N ILE A 289 -25.24 11.15 -10.72
CA ILE A 289 -25.17 9.75 -11.16
C ILE A 289 -26.25 8.90 -10.51
N ALA A 290 -26.57 9.11 -9.25
CA ALA A 290 -27.66 8.41 -8.57
C ALA A 290 -29.02 8.69 -9.25
N ARG A 291 -29.28 9.96 -9.65
CA ARG A 291 -30.44 10.34 -10.46
C ARG A 291 -30.49 9.58 -11.77
N LEU A 292 -29.36 9.50 -12.48
CA LEU A 292 -29.27 8.83 -13.78
C LEU A 292 -29.59 7.34 -13.65
N LEU A 293 -28.97 6.68 -12.68
CA LEU A 293 -29.20 5.25 -12.42
C LEU A 293 -30.66 4.95 -12.07
N MET A 294 -31.28 5.77 -11.20
CA MET A 294 -32.70 5.64 -10.87
C MET A 294 -33.60 5.91 -12.06
N ALA A 295 -33.31 6.93 -12.88
CA ALA A 295 -34.06 7.21 -14.11
C ALA A 295 -33.97 6.07 -15.13
N ARG A 296 -32.99 5.19 -15.02
CA ARG A 296 -32.80 3.98 -15.83
C ARG A 296 -33.27 2.71 -15.13
N GLY A 297 -33.92 2.81 -13.98
CA GLY A 297 -34.60 1.73 -13.30
C GLY A 297 -33.87 1.09 -12.13
N SER A 298 -32.73 1.62 -11.71
CA SER A 298 -32.04 1.15 -10.51
C SER A 298 -32.88 1.40 -9.25
N ASN A 299 -32.89 0.45 -8.32
CA ASN A 299 -33.63 0.58 -7.07
C ASN A 299 -32.77 1.35 -6.03
N VAL A 300 -33.33 2.47 -5.52
CA VAL A 300 -32.67 3.32 -4.50
C VAL A 300 -32.36 2.57 -3.20
N ASN A 301 -33.09 1.50 -2.92
CA ASN A 301 -32.94 0.64 -1.74
C ASN A 301 -32.20 -0.68 -2.06
N GLU A 302 -31.53 -0.76 -3.20
CA GLU A 302 -30.66 -1.86 -3.50
C GLU A 302 -29.53 -1.91 -2.45
N ALA A 303 -29.30 -3.10 -1.91
CA ALA A 303 -28.33 -3.31 -0.85
C ALA A 303 -27.30 -4.37 -1.27
N ASN A 304 -26.10 -4.23 -0.76
CA ASN A 304 -25.08 -5.29 -0.86
C ASN A 304 -25.36 -6.43 0.14
N GLU A 305 -24.48 -7.42 0.20
CA GLU A 305 -24.63 -8.58 1.08
C GLU A 305 -24.60 -8.23 2.58
N GLU A 306 -23.96 -7.11 2.93
CA GLU A 306 -23.95 -6.55 4.30
C GLU A 306 -25.21 -5.72 4.61
N GLY A 307 -26.12 -5.59 3.69
CA GLY A 307 -27.32 -4.75 3.80
C GLY A 307 -27.07 -3.26 3.61
N ALA A 308 -25.85 -2.83 3.21
CA ALA A 308 -25.55 -1.41 2.99
C ALA A 308 -26.15 -0.91 1.66
N THR A 309 -26.78 0.26 1.72
CA THR A 309 -27.42 0.93 0.56
C THR A 309 -26.61 2.17 0.15
N ALA A 310 -26.97 2.79 -0.97
CA ALA A 310 -26.38 4.08 -1.38
C ALA A 310 -26.43 5.14 -0.27
N LEU A 311 -27.54 5.22 0.47
CA LEU A 311 -27.68 6.17 1.59
C LEU A 311 -26.72 5.84 2.75
N THR A 312 -26.48 4.54 3.01
CA THR A 312 -25.51 4.11 4.03
C THR A 312 -24.12 4.67 3.76
N PHE A 313 -23.67 4.62 2.50
CA PHE A 313 -22.36 5.15 2.10
C PHE A 313 -22.35 6.68 2.00
N ALA A 314 -23.40 7.30 1.47
CA ALA A 314 -23.49 8.75 1.37
C ALA A 314 -23.37 9.43 2.75
N LEU A 315 -23.95 8.84 3.78
CA LEU A 315 -23.85 9.34 5.16
C LEU A 315 -22.43 9.29 5.75
N LYS A 316 -21.52 8.47 5.19
CA LYS A 316 -20.11 8.50 5.62
C LYS A 316 -19.42 9.81 5.23
N SER A 317 -19.82 10.41 4.11
CA SER A 317 -19.32 11.73 3.64
C SER A 317 -20.00 12.91 4.32
N GLY A 318 -21.01 12.66 5.13
CA GLY A 318 -21.72 13.66 5.94
C GLY A 318 -23.23 13.63 5.75
N PRO A 319 -24.01 13.99 6.80
CA PRO A 319 -25.46 13.89 6.78
C PRO A 319 -26.17 14.99 5.96
N HIS A 320 -25.43 16.02 5.56
CA HIS A 320 -26.04 17.22 4.93
C HIS A 320 -25.59 17.43 3.47
N THR A 321 -25.14 16.37 2.79
CA THR A 321 -24.76 16.47 1.38
C THR A 321 -26.00 16.51 0.48
N GLN A 322 -25.86 17.06 -0.75
CA GLN A 322 -26.94 17.06 -1.74
C GLN A 322 -27.37 15.63 -2.11
N LEU A 323 -26.40 14.69 -2.12
CA LEU A 323 -26.68 13.27 -2.39
C LEU A 323 -27.55 12.66 -1.29
N VAL A 324 -27.23 12.89 -0.02
CA VAL A 324 -28.06 12.43 1.10
C VAL A 324 -29.47 12.96 0.99
N ALA A 325 -29.64 14.29 0.85
CA ALA A 325 -30.94 14.91 0.70
C ALA A 325 -31.74 14.34 -0.49
N PHE A 326 -31.06 14.09 -1.62
CA PHE A 326 -31.69 13.48 -2.78
C PHE A 326 -32.14 12.05 -2.50
N LEU A 327 -31.27 11.20 -1.94
CA LEU A 327 -31.57 9.80 -1.64
C LEU A 327 -32.72 9.67 -0.63
N GLU A 328 -32.75 10.49 0.41
CA GLU A 328 -33.85 10.55 1.39
C GLU A 328 -35.17 10.95 0.73
N SER A 329 -35.14 12.00 -0.13
CA SER A 329 -36.35 12.43 -0.88
C SER A 329 -36.87 11.36 -1.83
N ALA A 330 -35.99 10.48 -2.31
CA ALA A 330 -36.30 9.33 -3.15
C ALA A 330 -36.76 8.08 -2.38
N GLY A 331 -36.84 8.16 -1.06
CA GLY A 331 -37.28 7.07 -0.19
C GLY A 331 -36.21 6.04 0.12
N ALA A 332 -34.93 6.44 0.04
CA ALA A 332 -33.82 5.58 0.45
C ALA A 332 -33.88 5.29 1.95
N LYS A 333 -33.50 4.06 2.30
CA LYS A 333 -33.44 3.57 3.69
C LYS A 333 -32.00 3.20 4.04
N THR A 334 -31.63 3.42 5.29
CA THR A 334 -30.36 2.92 5.83
C THR A 334 -30.58 1.57 6.50
N THR A 335 -29.75 0.61 6.14
CA THR A 335 -29.56 -0.66 6.86
C THR A 335 -28.09 -1.05 6.69
N PRO A 336 -27.38 -1.40 7.71
CA PRO A 336 -27.61 -1.30 9.16
C PRO A 336 -27.43 0.12 9.67
N ALA A 337 -27.66 0.33 10.99
CA ALA A 337 -27.69 1.63 11.66
C ALA A 337 -26.61 2.64 11.19
N ALA A 338 -26.96 3.93 11.32
CA ALA A 338 -26.10 5.06 10.99
C ALA A 338 -24.64 4.86 11.48
N PRO A 339 -23.65 5.37 10.72
CA PRO A 339 -22.24 5.25 11.13
C PRO A 339 -22.07 5.66 12.59
N PRO A 340 -21.21 4.96 13.35
CA PRO A 340 -21.05 5.22 14.77
C PRO A 340 -20.74 6.68 15.03
N ALA A 341 -21.47 7.26 15.97
CA ALA A 341 -21.15 8.57 16.50
C ALA A 341 -19.83 8.47 17.31
N ARG A 342 -19.14 9.59 17.45
CA ARG A 342 -17.95 9.70 18.28
C ARG A 342 -18.12 8.91 19.59
N PRO A 343 -17.17 8.07 20.01
CA PRO A 343 -17.27 7.29 21.23
C PRO A 343 -17.51 8.20 22.45
N ARG A 344 -18.67 8.09 23.06
CA ARG A 344 -19.03 8.93 24.23
C ARG A 344 -18.46 8.43 25.54
N SER A 345 -17.96 7.20 25.56
CA SER A 345 -17.45 6.53 26.77
C SER A 345 -15.97 6.79 27.07
N ALA A 346 -15.18 7.21 26.07
CA ALA A 346 -13.77 7.50 26.28
C ALA A 346 -13.57 8.88 26.93
N ARG A 347 -12.70 8.94 27.94
CA ARG A 347 -12.37 10.20 28.63
C ARG A 347 -11.37 11.00 27.82
N LEU A 348 -11.62 12.30 27.72
CA LEU A 348 -10.66 13.25 27.16
C LEU A 348 -9.52 13.51 28.13
N MET A 349 -8.35 13.75 27.59
CA MET A 349 -7.16 14.05 28.39
C MET A 349 -7.32 15.38 29.11
N PRO A 350 -7.01 15.46 30.43
CA PRO A 350 -7.08 16.70 31.17
C PRO A 350 -6.20 17.81 30.59
N ASP A 351 -6.67 19.05 30.58
CA ASP A 351 -5.96 20.21 30.00
C ASP A 351 -4.59 20.45 30.65
N ALA A 352 -4.42 20.08 31.89
CA ALA A 352 -3.16 20.26 32.64
C ALA A 352 -2.00 19.37 32.14
N VAL A 353 -2.27 18.34 31.31
CA VAL A 353 -1.23 17.44 30.79
C VAL A 353 -0.38 18.19 29.77
N PRO A 354 0.95 18.28 29.97
CA PRO A 354 1.85 18.96 29.03
C PRO A 354 1.86 18.33 27.61
N VAL A 355 2.07 19.14 26.57
CA VAL A 355 2.15 18.69 25.16
C VAL A 355 3.13 17.53 24.98
N ARG A 356 4.29 17.59 25.65
CA ARG A 356 5.31 16.53 25.58
C ARG A 356 4.79 15.17 26.09
N GLU A 357 4.06 15.17 27.22
CA GLU A 357 3.48 13.95 27.77
C GLU A 357 2.36 13.41 26.88
N ARG A 358 1.55 14.30 26.30
CA ARG A 358 0.51 13.96 25.34
C ARG A 358 1.07 13.29 24.09
N ALA A 359 2.14 13.85 23.52
CA ALA A 359 2.87 13.26 22.40
C ALA A 359 3.49 11.90 22.77
N GLN A 360 4.04 11.76 23.99
CA GLN A 360 4.58 10.48 24.44
C GLN A 360 3.50 9.39 24.54
N ARG A 361 2.32 9.70 25.11
CA ARG A 361 1.22 8.74 25.19
C ARG A 361 0.74 8.29 23.83
N ALA A 362 0.69 9.20 22.85
CA ALA A 362 0.34 8.86 21.47
C ALA A 362 1.39 7.95 20.84
N ILE A 363 2.69 8.24 21.01
CA ILE A 363 3.78 7.38 20.54
C ILE A 363 3.69 5.99 21.17
N ASP A 364 3.53 5.91 22.48
CA ASP A 364 3.43 4.63 23.21
C ASP A 364 2.24 3.79 22.70
N LEU A 365 1.10 4.42 22.40
CA LEU A 365 -0.07 3.75 21.83
C LEU A 365 0.18 3.28 20.39
N LEU A 366 0.70 4.16 19.53
CA LEU A 366 0.98 3.84 18.13
C LEU A 366 1.98 2.68 18.02
N GLN A 367 3.03 2.64 18.85
CA GLN A 367 4.00 1.53 18.84
C GLN A 367 3.37 0.20 19.22
N ARG A 368 2.49 0.18 20.25
CA ARG A 368 1.77 -1.06 20.61
C ARG A 368 0.88 -1.53 19.46
N ALA A 369 0.14 -0.62 18.84
CA ALA A 369 -0.75 -0.97 17.72
C ALA A 369 0.02 -1.44 16.49
N SER A 370 1.14 -0.79 16.15
CA SER A 370 2.03 -1.23 15.06
C SER A 370 2.58 -2.64 15.32
N THR A 371 3.03 -2.91 16.54
CA THR A 371 3.52 -4.23 16.93
C THR A 371 2.43 -5.30 16.81
N ASN A 372 1.22 -5.00 17.27
CA ASN A 372 0.09 -5.93 17.15
C ASN A 372 -0.31 -6.16 15.69
N PHE A 373 -0.25 -5.10 14.87
CA PHE A 373 -0.57 -5.19 13.45
C PHE A 373 0.38 -6.13 12.73
N VAL A 374 1.71 -5.95 12.84
CA VAL A 374 2.69 -6.84 12.16
C VAL A 374 2.67 -8.26 12.70
N ASN A 375 2.26 -8.47 13.94
CA ASN A 375 2.11 -9.81 14.53
C ASN A 375 0.79 -10.49 14.17
N ASN A 376 -0.19 -9.74 13.62
CA ASN A 376 -1.46 -10.33 13.24
C ASN A 376 -1.26 -11.37 12.14
N ARG A 377 -1.84 -12.56 12.35
CA ARG A 377 -1.69 -13.70 11.43
C ARG A 377 -2.18 -13.37 10.01
N PHE A 378 -3.33 -12.72 9.89
CA PHE A 378 -3.87 -12.32 8.60
C PHE A 378 -2.91 -11.38 7.87
N VAL A 379 -2.36 -10.38 8.56
CA VAL A 379 -1.39 -9.43 7.98
C VAL A 379 -0.11 -10.15 7.52
N ARG A 380 0.43 -11.01 8.36
CA ARG A 380 1.70 -11.71 8.12
C ARG A 380 1.59 -12.79 7.05
N ASP A 381 0.58 -13.66 7.14
CA ASP A 381 0.53 -14.91 6.39
C ASP A 381 -0.35 -14.80 5.14
N GLU A 382 -1.45 -14.01 5.19
CA GLU A 382 -2.44 -13.91 4.12
C GLU A 382 -2.33 -12.60 3.34
N ALA A 383 -2.49 -11.44 4.00
CA ALA A 383 -2.44 -10.15 3.32
C ALA A 383 -1.02 -9.76 2.90
N LYS A 384 0.01 -10.22 3.62
CA LYS A 384 1.41 -9.85 3.42
C LYS A 384 1.54 -8.34 3.21
N CYS A 385 0.92 -7.58 4.10
CA CYS A 385 0.74 -6.16 3.98
C CYS A 385 1.43 -5.42 5.12
N VAL A 386 2.09 -4.31 4.81
CA VAL A 386 2.44 -3.26 5.76
C VAL A 386 1.53 -2.06 5.51
N SER A 387 1.17 -1.36 6.55
CA SER A 387 0.08 -0.39 6.53
C SER A 387 0.58 1.04 6.64
N CYS A 388 0.10 1.91 5.75
CA CYS A 388 0.38 3.34 5.81
C CYS A 388 -0.04 3.97 7.15
N HIS A 389 -1.12 3.48 7.76
CA HIS A 389 -1.72 4.08 8.95
C HIS A 389 -1.24 3.46 10.27
N HIS A 390 -0.75 2.21 10.26
CA HIS A 390 -0.20 1.57 11.47
C HIS A 390 1.32 1.59 11.52
N GLU A 391 2.00 1.76 10.38
CA GLU A 391 3.44 1.62 10.29
C GLU A 391 4.11 2.86 9.73
N TYR A 392 3.85 3.27 8.49
CA TYR A 392 4.62 4.32 7.84
C TYR A 392 4.48 5.69 8.52
N LEU A 393 3.26 6.18 8.70
CA LEU A 393 3.03 7.47 9.38
C LEU A 393 3.45 7.44 10.85
N PRO A 394 3.11 6.40 11.65
CA PRO A 394 3.62 6.27 13.01
C PRO A 394 5.13 6.31 13.11
N ALA A 395 5.86 5.63 12.22
CA ALA A 395 7.32 5.59 12.28
C ALA A 395 7.97 6.95 12.02
N VAL A 396 7.38 7.80 11.19
CA VAL A 396 7.81 9.20 11.05
C VAL A 396 7.63 9.96 12.38
N ALA A 397 6.50 9.75 13.06
CA ALA A 397 6.28 10.34 14.39
C ALA A 397 7.27 9.80 15.43
N PHE A 398 7.65 8.51 15.35
CA PHE A 398 8.68 7.93 16.22
C PHE A 398 10.05 8.55 15.97
N ALA A 399 10.48 8.70 14.72
CA ALA A 399 11.73 9.35 14.37
C ALA A 399 11.79 10.79 14.91
N TRP A 400 10.75 11.57 14.67
CA TRP A 400 10.67 12.95 15.17
C TRP A 400 10.55 13.06 16.70
N GLY A 401 9.88 12.08 17.32
CA GLY A 401 9.80 11.97 18.77
C GLY A 401 11.17 11.75 19.39
N ALA A 402 11.95 10.82 18.85
CA ALA A 402 13.31 10.53 19.30
C ALA A 402 14.24 11.75 19.20
N GLU A 403 14.20 12.49 18.08
CA GLU A 403 14.94 13.74 17.89
C GLU A 403 14.60 14.79 18.97
N ARG A 404 13.40 14.71 19.52
CA ARG A 404 12.93 15.62 20.59
C ARG A 404 13.08 15.04 21.98
N GLY A 405 13.76 13.90 22.11
CA GLY A 405 14.05 13.20 23.35
C GLY A 405 12.82 12.51 23.97
N LEU A 406 11.81 12.12 23.16
CA LEU A 406 10.77 11.22 23.61
C LEU A 406 11.28 9.77 23.54
N ARG A 407 10.66 8.90 24.33
CA ARG A 407 11.02 7.48 24.34
C ARG A 407 10.41 6.80 23.13
N VAL A 408 11.19 5.99 22.45
CA VAL A 408 10.79 5.10 21.36
C VAL A 408 11.33 3.70 21.69
N ASP A 409 10.50 2.68 21.56
CA ASP A 409 10.93 1.28 21.68
C ASP A 409 11.65 0.87 20.40
N GLU A 410 12.97 0.83 20.46
CA GLU A 410 13.84 0.51 19.33
C GLU A 410 13.64 -0.94 18.84
N THR A 411 13.28 -1.88 19.74
CA THR A 411 13.02 -3.30 19.39
C THR A 411 11.73 -3.44 18.60
N ALA A 412 10.65 -2.79 19.07
CA ALA A 412 9.37 -2.77 18.36
C ALA A 412 9.50 -2.12 16.97
N LEU A 413 10.25 -1.02 16.88
CA LEU A 413 10.53 -0.34 15.61
C LEU A 413 11.38 -1.21 14.67
N GLY A 414 12.39 -1.90 15.20
CA GLY A 414 13.21 -2.85 14.43
C GLY A 414 12.38 -4.01 13.85
N HIS A 415 11.42 -4.53 14.61
CA HIS A 415 10.47 -5.55 14.14
C HIS A 415 9.62 -5.05 12.97
N GLN A 416 9.02 -3.87 13.11
CA GLN A 416 8.22 -3.23 12.07
C GLN A 416 9.02 -3.04 10.78
N LEU A 417 10.23 -2.50 10.88
CA LEU A 417 11.14 -2.31 9.75
C LEU A 417 11.58 -3.62 9.10
N ALA A 418 11.84 -4.65 9.90
CA ALA A 418 12.18 -5.98 9.38
C ALA A 418 11.03 -6.54 8.54
N ALA A 419 9.78 -6.45 9.03
CA ALA A 419 8.60 -6.88 8.30
C ALA A 419 8.43 -6.12 6.98
N GLN A 420 8.59 -4.79 7.00
CA GLN A 420 8.52 -3.97 5.79
C GLN A 420 9.59 -4.34 4.76
N LEU A 421 10.85 -4.43 5.18
CA LEU A 421 11.94 -4.77 4.27
C LEU A 421 11.83 -6.20 3.75
N GLN A 422 11.34 -7.15 4.57
CA GLN A 422 11.05 -8.52 4.14
C GLN A 422 9.98 -8.54 3.05
N MET A 423 8.96 -7.70 3.14
CA MET A 423 7.92 -7.58 2.12
C MET A 423 8.43 -6.84 0.86
N TRP A 424 9.19 -5.76 1.02
CA TRP A 424 9.54 -4.87 -0.09
C TRP A 424 10.69 -5.41 -0.96
N ARG A 425 11.69 -6.08 -0.37
CA ARG A 425 12.84 -6.60 -1.13
C ARG A 425 12.47 -7.54 -2.27
N PRO A 426 11.52 -8.49 -2.11
CA PRO A 426 11.10 -9.36 -3.21
C PRO A 426 10.38 -8.62 -4.35
N LEU A 427 9.89 -7.40 -4.11
CA LEU A 427 9.15 -6.59 -5.09
C LEU A 427 10.06 -5.77 -6.01
N VAL A 428 11.36 -5.79 -5.78
CA VAL A 428 12.36 -5.03 -6.55
C VAL A 428 12.30 -5.41 -8.02
N GLU A 429 12.23 -6.71 -8.33
CA GLU A 429 12.19 -7.17 -9.72
C GLU A 429 10.88 -6.79 -10.42
N SER A 430 9.75 -6.86 -9.74
CA SER A 430 8.49 -6.33 -10.27
C SER A 430 8.63 -4.86 -10.66
N ALA A 431 9.20 -4.04 -9.79
CA ALA A 431 9.42 -2.61 -10.08
C ALA A 431 10.39 -2.40 -11.26
N ARG A 432 11.45 -3.20 -11.35
CA ARG A 432 12.44 -3.11 -12.46
C ARG A 432 11.82 -3.44 -13.82
N GLU A 433 10.90 -4.38 -13.87
CA GLU A 433 10.21 -4.82 -15.07
C GLU A 433 8.94 -4.02 -15.39
N MET A 434 8.66 -2.94 -14.68
CA MET A 434 7.44 -2.13 -14.81
C MET A 434 6.15 -2.91 -14.52
N GLU A 435 6.20 -3.84 -13.59
CA GLU A 435 5.02 -4.45 -12.97
C GLU A 435 4.71 -3.75 -11.65
N ASP A 436 3.43 -3.61 -11.29
CA ASP A 436 3.04 -2.95 -10.05
C ASP A 436 3.61 -3.72 -8.85
N PRO A 437 4.56 -3.14 -8.10
CA PRO A 437 5.19 -3.85 -7.00
C PRO A 437 4.22 -4.01 -5.82
N ILE A 438 3.38 -3.01 -5.57
CA ILE A 438 2.37 -2.99 -4.50
C ILE A 438 1.12 -2.24 -4.98
N PRO A 439 -0.07 -2.55 -4.42
CA PRO A 439 -1.28 -1.78 -4.69
C PRO A 439 -1.07 -0.30 -4.36
N ASP A 440 -1.62 0.58 -5.19
CA ASP A 440 -1.48 2.04 -5.07
C ASP A 440 -0.01 2.50 -4.86
N ALA A 441 0.89 1.98 -5.70
CA ALA A 441 2.32 2.22 -5.58
C ALA A 441 2.72 3.70 -5.38
N PRO A 442 2.12 4.70 -6.03
CA PRO A 442 2.45 6.11 -5.80
C PRO A 442 2.30 6.55 -4.35
N VAL A 443 1.21 6.15 -3.70
CA VAL A 443 0.91 6.51 -2.31
C VAL A 443 1.70 5.65 -1.33
N GLN A 444 1.68 4.33 -1.52
CA GLN A 444 2.38 3.38 -0.64
C GLN A 444 3.89 3.62 -0.61
N LEU A 445 4.51 3.76 -1.79
CA LEU A 445 5.94 4.08 -1.89
C LEU A 445 6.24 5.49 -1.35
N GLY A 446 5.33 6.45 -1.53
CA GLY A 446 5.48 7.80 -1.00
C GLY A 446 5.58 7.83 0.52
N TYR A 447 4.64 7.17 1.19
CA TYR A 447 4.65 7.06 2.66
C TYR A 447 5.81 6.23 3.18
N GLY A 448 6.06 5.05 2.61
CA GLY A 448 7.10 4.16 3.11
C GLY A 448 8.51 4.66 2.85
N LEU A 449 8.79 5.32 1.71
CA LEU A 449 10.07 5.98 1.48
C LEU A 449 10.24 7.23 2.37
N MET A 450 9.14 7.92 2.73
CA MET A 450 9.20 8.98 3.74
C MET A 450 9.58 8.44 5.12
N GLU A 451 9.01 7.33 5.53
CA GLU A 451 9.38 6.60 6.74
C GLU A 451 10.86 6.23 6.75
N LEU A 452 11.28 5.46 5.74
CA LEU A 452 12.68 5.02 5.61
C LEU A 452 13.65 6.20 5.67
N ARG A 453 13.31 7.31 5.01
CA ARG A 453 14.14 8.51 5.03
C ARG A 453 14.19 9.18 6.40
N ALA A 454 13.04 9.25 7.10
CA ALA A 454 12.97 9.81 8.45
C ALA A 454 13.80 9.01 9.46
N LEU A 455 13.91 7.71 9.23
CA LEU A 455 14.73 6.78 10.03
C LEU A 455 16.18 6.69 9.54
N GLY A 456 16.59 7.48 8.54
CA GLY A 456 17.96 7.53 8.07
C GLY A 456 18.39 6.40 7.13
N TYR A 457 17.45 5.65 6.53
CA TYR A 457 17.77 4.61 5.55
C TYR A 457 18.51 5.19 4.35
N ALA A 458 19.64 4.62 4.03
CA ALA A 458 20.48 5.06 2.93
C ALA A 458 19.92 4.60 1.58
N PRO A 459 20.08 5.38 0.48
CA PRO A 459 19.73 4.93 -0.85
C PRO A 459 20.44 3.61 -1.22
N ASP A 460 19.67 2.67 -1.80
CA ASP A 460 20.16 1.38 -2.26
C ASP A 460 19.42 0.93 -3.53
N ALA A 461 19.68 -0.29 -4.01
CA ALA A 461 19.04 -0.83 -5.20
C ALA A 461 17.50 -0.93 -5.09
N MET A 462 16.98 -1.19 -3.89
CA MET A 462 15.54 -1.25 -3.65
C MET A 462 14.89 0.14 -3.81
N THR A 463 15.43 1.14 -3.13
CA THR A 463 14.92 2.52 -3.23
C THR A 463 15.08 3.08 -4.64
N GLU A 464 16.18 2.72 -5.34
CA GLU A 464 16.40 3.08 -6.75
C GLU A 464 15.33 2.44 -7.65
N ALA A 465 15.05 1.14 -7.49
CA ALA A 465 14.06 0.44 -8.30
C ALA A 465 12.66 1.05 -8.15
N PHE A 466 12.22 1.31 -6.93
CA PHE A 466 10.92 1.91 -6.66
C PHE A 466 10.80 3.34 -7.20
N VAL A 467 11.83 4.16 -7.03
CA VAL A 467 11.80 5.53 -7.58
C VAL A 467 11.85 5.51 -9.10
N ARG A 468 12.62 4.62 -9.71
CA ARG A 468 12.66 4.47 -11.17
C ARG A 468 11.31 4.01 -11.70
N TYR A 469 10.68 3.03 -11.04
CA TYR A 469 9.31 2.63 -11.35
C TYR A 469 8.35 3.83 -11.35
N LEU A 470 8.40 4.67 -10.31
CA LEU A 470 7.57 5.88 -10.24
C LEU A 470 7.89 6.87 -11.37
N VAL A 471 9.17 7.12 -11.65
CA VAL A 471 9.59 8.05 -12.70
C VAL A 471 9.13 7.56 -14.08
N ASN A 472 9.24 6.28 -14.35
CA ASN A 472 8.84 5.66 -15.62
C ASN A 472 7.31 5.55 -15.77
N GLY A 473 6.59 5.26 -14.67
CA GLY A 473 5.14 5.16 -14.63
C GLY A 473 4.39 6.49 -14.50
N GLN A 474 5.08 7.65 -14.57
CA GLN A 474 4.42 8.93 -14.59
C GLN A 474 3.57 9.08 -15.85
N SER A 475 2.31 9.45 -15.71
CA SER A 475 1.42 9.69 -16.85
C SER A 475 1.93 10.83 -17.75
N PRO A 476 1.58 10.85 -19.06
CA PRO A 476 2.02 11.88 -20.00
C PRO A 476 1.67 13.31 -19.58
N ASP A 477 0.56 13.50 -18.86
CA ASP A 477 0.14 14.79 -18.34
C ASP A 477 0.96 15.29 -17.15
N GLY A 478 1.74 14.40 -16.52
CA GLY A 478 2.61 14.67 -15.40
C GLY A 478 2.11 14.21 -14.04
N SER A 479 0.95 13.55 -13.99
CA SER A 479 0.39 12.95 -12.77
C SER A 479 0.82 11.50 -12.60
N TRP A 480 0.30 10.87 -11.54
CA TRP A 480 0.26 9.42 -11.39
C TRP A 480 -1.18 8.95 -11.19
N HIS A 481 -1.48 7.78 -11.73
CA HIS A 481 -2.71 7.08 -11.42
C HIS A 481 -2.66 6.55 -9.98
N TRP A 482 -3.84 6.32 -9.40
CA TRP A 482 -4.00 5.64 -8.12
C TRP A 482 -4.88 4.41 -8.34
N THR A 483 -4.76 3.44 -7.46
CA THR A 483 -5.48 2.16 -7.58
C THR A 483 -6.39 1.86 -6.40
N ASP A 484 -6.47 2.75 -5.41
CA ASP A 484 -7.36 2.60 -4.27
C ASP A 484 -7.90 3.96 -3.81
N LEU A 485 -9.21 4.06 -3.62
CA LEU A 485 -9.86 5.22 -3.03
C LEU A 485 -10.25 4.93 -1.59
N ARG A 486 -9.35 5.23 -0.68
CA ARG A 486 -9.54 5.02 0.77
C ARG A 486 -9.38 6.33 1.55
N PRO A 487 -10.30 7.28 1.38
CA PRO A 487 -10.17 8.55 2.06
C PRO A 487 -10.31 8.39 3.59
N PRO A 488 -9.54 9.17 4.36
CA PRO A 488 -8.65 10.26 3.93
C PRO A 488 -7.22 9.82 3.57
N LEU A 489 -6.86 8.55 3.70
CA LEU A 489 -5.50 8.05 3.49
C LEU A 489 -5.06 8.17 2.03
N GLU A 490 -5.91 7.73 1.12
CA GLU A 490 -5.69 7.73 -0.33
C GLU A 490 -6.81 8.55 -0.97
N GLY A 491 -6.50 9.82 -1.25
CA GLY A 491 -7.45 10.86 -1.66
C GLY A 491 -7.53 11.10 -3.16
N GLY A 492 -7.13 10.13 -4.00
CA GLY A 492 -7.23 10.27 -5.44
C GLY A 492 -5.96 10.83 -6.10
N ARG A 493 -6.11 11.33 -7.34
CA ARG A 493 -4.99 11.61 -8.26
C ARG A 493 -4.04 12.72 -7.78
N ILE A 494 -4.55 13.74 -7.08
CA ILE A 494 -3.71 14.82 -6.52
C ILE A 494 -2.84 14.26 -5.40
N ALA A 495 -3.41 13.48 -4.51
CA ALA A 495 -2.67 12.84 -3.42
C ALA A 495 -1.62 11.86 -3.96
N ALA A 496 -2.00 10.96 -4.88
CA ALA A 496 -1.06 10.02 -5.51
C ALA A 496 0.12 10.75 -6.18
N THR A 497 -0.17 11.86 -6.90
CA THR A 497 0.88 12.68 -7.52
C THR A 497 1.78 13.34 -6.48
N ALA A 498 1.23 13.88 -5.39
CA ALA A 498 2.01 14.49 -4.32
C ALA A 498 2.93 13.48 -3.64
N TRP A 499 2.43 12.27 -3.34
CA TRP A 499 3.21 11.23 -2.68
C TRP A 499 4.29 10.63 -3.60
N ALA A 500 4.00 10.42 -4.88
CA ALA A 500 5.04 10.05 -5.86
C ALA A 500 6.14 11.11 -5.96
N VAL A 501 5.78 12.40 -6.00
CA VAL A 501 6.74 13.51 -5.96
C VAL A 501 7.58 13.46 -4.68
N ARG A 502 6.97 13.15 -3.52
CA ARG A 502 7.70 13.00 -2.26
C ARG A 502 8.74 11.89 -2.34
N ALA A 503 8.36 10.71 -2.83
CA ALA A 503 9.27 9.57 -3.01
C ALA A 503 10.49 9.94 -3.87
N VAL A 504 10.24 10.55 -5.04
CA VAL A 504 11.29 10.98 -5.98
C VAL A 504 12.19 12.06 -5.38
N GLN A 505 11.63 12.97 -4.56
CA GLN A 505 12.40 14.00 -3.87
C GLN A 505 13.35 13.41 -2.83
N LEU A 506 12.88 12.41 -2.07
CA LEU A 506 13.63 11.84 -0.95
C LEU A 506 14.77 10.92 -1.40
N TYR A 507 14.58 10.22 -2.51
CA TYR A 507 15.52 9.27 -3.08
C TYR A 507 15.74 9.56 -4.58
N PRO A 508 16.34 10.70 -4.94
CA PRO A 508 16.54 11.05 -6.33
C PRO A 508 17.46 10.04 -7.01
N LEU A 509 17.14 9.69 -8.26
CA LEU A 509 17.94 8.76 -9.04
C LEU A 509 19.34 9.33 -9.27
N PRO A 510 20.40 8.63 -8.86
CA PRO A 510 21.75 9.21 -8.80
C PRO A 510 22.33 9.56 -10.16
N TYR A 511 21.83 8.97 -11.25
CA TYR A 511 22.40 9.07 -12.58
C TYR A 511 21.47 9.68 -13.63
N SER A 512 20.20 9.84 -13.27
CA SER A 512 19.15 10.36 -14.14
C SER A 512 18.65 11.73 -13.68
N GLY A 513 19.59 12.62 -13.30
CA GLY A 513 19.24 13.93 -12.75
C GLY A 513 18.38 14.79 -13.69
N ASP A 514 18.59 14.71 -15.03
CA ASP A 514 17.75 15.39 -16.01
C ASP A 514 16.35 14.79 -16.09
N GLU A 515 16.26 13.48 -16.06
CA GLU A 515 14.99 12.76 -16.09
C GLU A 515 14.18 13.01 -14.81
N THR A 516 14.83 12.92 -13.64
CA THR A 516 14.22 13.27 -12.35
C THR A 516 13.72 14.71 -12.35
N ARG A 517 14.52 15.67 -12.83
CA ARG A 517 14.11 17.08 -12.94
C ARG A 517 12.94 17.28 -13.91
N ALA A 518 12.95 16.58 -15.03
CA ALA A 518 11.85 16.62 -16.00
C ALA A 518 10.56 16.03 -15.41
N CYS A 519 10.64 14.90 -14.70
CA CYS A 519 9.55 14.28 -13.98
C CYS A 519 8.94 15.25 -12.96
N MET A 520 9.75 15.81 -12.05
CA MET A 520 9.32 16.79 -11.06
C MET A 520 8.70 18.04 -11.69
N SER A 521 9.26 18.51 -12.82
CA SER A 521 8.73 19.66 -13.54
C SER A 521 7.37 19.38 -14.19
N ARG A 522 7.14 18.17 -14.72
CA ARG A 522 5.82 17.75 -15.24
C ARG A 522 4.79 17.69 -14.12
N ALA A 523 5.11 17.02 -13.01
CA ALA A 523 4.24 16.92 -11.85
C ALA A 523 3.84 18.29 -11.30
N ARG A 524 4.82 19.19 -11.15
CA ARG A 524 4.57 20.56 -10.70
C ARG A 524 3.61 21.30 -11.61
N ARG A 525 3.78 21.20 -12.95
CA ARG A 525 2.84 21.84 -13.90
C ARG A 525 1.44 21.26 -13.81
N TRP A 526 1.33 19.96 -13.64
CA TRP A 526 0.05 19.28 -13.49
C TRP A 526 -0.65 19.70 -12.19
N LEU A 527 0.04 19.65 -11.05
CA LEU A 527 -0.49 20.07 -9.75
C LEU A 527 -1.01 21.53 -9.77
N TRP A 528 -0.32 22.46 -10.46
CA TRP A 528 -0.79 23.84 -10.61
C TRP A 528 -2.06 23.96 -11.42
N LYS A 529 -2.34 23.04 -12.33
CA LYS A 529 -3.53 23.06 -13.19
C LYS A 529 -4.70 22.29 -12.59
N SER A 530 -4.45 21.45 -11.61
CA SER A 530 -5.44 20.57 -11.02
C SER A 530 -6.39 21.38 -10.12
N GLU A 531 -7.68 21.08 -10.24
CA GLU A 531 -8.72 21.61 -9.36
C GLU A 531 -8.89 20.68 -8.16
N ALA A 532 -8.62 21.20 -6.97
CA ALA A 532 -8.76 20.45 -5.72
C ALA A 532 -10.24 20.38 -5.32
N GLY A 533 -10.82 19.20 -5.38
CA GLY A 533 -12.25 18.98 -5.10
C GLY A 533 -12.56 18.85 -3.61
N THR A 534 -11.60 18.39 -2.81
CA THR A 534 -11.75 18.16 -1.37
C THR A 534 -10.73 18.97 -0.57
N PHE A 535 -10.89 19.00 0.76
CA PHE A 535 -9.89 19.62 1.63
C PHE A 535 -8.56 18.86 1.58
N GLY A 536 -8.59 17.51 1.57
CA GLY A 536 -7.40 16.68 1.41
C GLY A 536 -6.64 16.94 0.12
N ASP A 537 -7.37 17.16 -1.01
CA ASP A 537 -6.75 17.56 -2.27
C ASP A 537 -5.98 18.89 -2.17
N GLN A 538 -6.54 19.89 -1.46
CA GLN A 538 -5.87 21.19 -1.28
C GLN A 538 -4.58 21.05 -0.46
N VAL A 539 -4.62 20.22 0.58
CA VAL A 539 -3.45 19.93 1.43
C VAL A 539 -2.39 19.17 0.63
N SER A 540 -2.78 18.12 -0.08
CA SER A 540 -1.89 17.33 -0.93
C SER A 540 -1.31 18.16 -2.08
N GLN A 541 -2.09 19.06 -2.68
CA GLN A 541 -1.62 19.99 -3.73
C GLN A 541 -0.53 20.93 -3.20
N LEU A 542 -0.72 21.51 -2.00
CA LEU A 542 0.28 22.35 -1.35
C LEU A 542 1.58 21.56 -1.11
N LEU A 543 1.48 20.38 -0.53
CA LEU A 543 2.62 19.50 -0.25
C LEU A 543 3.34 19.07 -1.53
N GLY A 544 2.60 18.58 -2.52
CA GLY A 544 3.17 18.12 -3.77
C GLY A 544 3.92 19.23 -4.52
N LEU A 545 3.39 20.45 -4.54
CA LEU A 545 4.05 21.61 -5.14
C LEU A 545 5.33 22.00 -4.36
N ALA A 546 5.27 22.00 -3.03
CA ALA A 546 6.43 22.29 -2.19
C ALA A 546 7.53 21.24 -2.40
N TRP A 547 7.18 19.95 -2.42
CA TRP A 547 8.12 18.86 -2.65
C TRP A 547 8.66 18.84 -4.09
N ALA A 548 7.88 19.33 -5.07
CA ALA A 548 8.36 19.56 -6.44
C ALA A 548 9.25 20.81 -6.60
N GLY A 549 9.63 21.45 -5.48
CA GLY A 549 10.56 22.56 -5.44
C GLY A 549 9.94 23.94 -5.71
N GLU A 550 8.63 24.08 -5.54
CA GLU A 550 7.99 25.40 -5.63
C GLU A 550 8.35 26.24 -4.39
N PRO A 551 8.81 27.49 -4.56
CA PRO A 551 9.19 28.30 -3.41
C PRO A 551 7.96 28.72 -2.59
N PRO A 552 8.07 28.82 -1.22
CA PRO A 552 6.95 29.11 -0.32
C PRO A 552 6.13 30.34 -0.69
N ARG A 553 6.79 31.42 -1.16
CA ARG A 553 6.11 32.66 -1.61
C ARG A 553 5.08 32.46 -2.74
N ARG A 554 5.25 31.40 -3.56
CA ARG A 554 4.28 31.09 -4.61
C ARG A 554 3.14 30.23 -4.08
N LEU A 555 3.31 29.64 -2.91
CA LEU A 555 2.32 28.77 -2.25
C LEU A 555 1.45 29.54 -1.26
N GLU A 556 1.69 30.85 -1.04
CA GLU A 556 0.96 31.70 -0.07
C GLU A 556 -0.56 31.69 -0.35
N GLY A 557 -0.97 31.68 -1.62
CA GLY A 557 -2.40 31.63 -1.98
C GLY A 557 -3.08 30.33 -1.58
N LEU A 558 -2.40 29.18 -1.79
CA LEU A 558 -2.90 27.87 -1.37
C LEU A 558 -2.93 27.76 0.16
N ALA A 559 -1.87 28.22 0.83
CA ALA A 559 -1.82 28.25 2.28
C ALA A 559 -2.92 29.13 2.86
N ALA A 560 -3.16 30.30 2.29
CA ALA A 560 -4.28 31.17 2.71
C ALA A 560 -5.64 30.52 2.51
N SER A 561 -5.83 29.74 1.43
CA SER A 561 -7.05 28.98 1.19
C SER A 561 -7.27 27.92 2.28
N ILE A 562 -6.23 27.17 2.65
CA ILE A 562 -6.27 26.19 3.73
C ILE A 562 -6.58 26.88 5.07
N LEU A 563 -5.87 27.97 5.39
CA LEU A 563 -6.09 28.76 6.61
C LEU A 563 -7.51 29.32 6.68
N GLY A 564 -8.06 29.77 5.55
CA GLY A 564 -9.45 30.28 5.45
C GLY A 564 -10.52 29.25 5.76
N LYS A 565 -10.20 27.96 5.70
CA LYS A 565 -11.09 26.84 6.06
C LYS A 565 -11.00 26.42 7.53
N GLN A 566 -10.12 27.05 8.33
CA GLN A 566 -10.04 26.77 9.76
C GLN A 566 -11.36 27.12 10.43
N ARG A 567 -11.89 26.18 11.18
CA ARG A 567 -13.18 26.33 11.86
C ARG A 567 -13.05 27.08 13.22
N PRO A 568 -14.19 27.56 13.77
CA PRO A 568 -14.18 28.26 15.07
C PRO A 568 -13.62 27.43 16.22
N ASP A 569 -13.69 26.09 16.15
CA ASP A 569 -13.08 25.19 17.12
C ASP A 569 -11.56 25.09 17.01
N GLY A 570 -10.97 25.69 15.96
CA GLY A 570 -9.54 25.69 15.68
C GLY A 570 -9.07 24.55 14.80
N GLY A 571 -9.89 23.56 14.51
CA GLY A 571 -9.56 22.42 13.66
C GLY A 571 -9.95 22.60 12.20
N TRP A 572 -9.66 21.55 11.41
CA TRP A 572 -10.16 21.37 10.04
C TRP A 572 -10.92 20.06 9.93
N ALA A 573 -11.81 19.98 8.98
CA ALA A 573 -12.55 18.78 8.66
C ALA A 573 -12.15 18.24 7.29
N GLN A 574 -12.24 16.95 7.12
CA GLN A 574 -11.95 16.27 5.86
C GLN A 574 -12.90 16.73 4.74
N LEU A 575 -14.18 16.93 5.07
CA LEU A 575 -15.22 17.44 4.18
C LEU A 575 -16.07 18.49 4.90
N ASP A 576 -16.71 19.39 4.15
CA ASP A 576 -17.49 20.49 4.71
C ASP A 576 -18.64 20.01 5.62
N GLY A 577 -19.23 18.85 5.33
CA GLY A 577 -20.33 18.25 6.10
C GLY A 577 -19.92 17.49 7.35
N LEU A 578 -18.62 17.35 7.63
CA LEU A 578 -18.10 16.61 8.78
C LEU A 578 -17.62 17.55 9.89
N GLU A 579 -17.47 17.03 11.10
CA GLU A 579 -16.82 17.74 12.21
C GLU A 579 -15.29 17.85 11.95
N SER A 580 -14.65 18.80 12.64
CA SER A 580 -13.18 18.86 12.66
C SER A 580 -12.61 17.60 13.31
N ASP A 581 -11.52 17.08 12.74
CA ASP A 581 -10.88 15.86 13.22
C ASP A 581 -9.36 15.96 13.21
N ALA A 582 -8.71 14.97 13.82
CA ALA A 582 -7.27 14.96 14.02
C ALA A 582 -6.50 14.68 12.72
N TRP A 583 -7.09 13.94 11.77
CA TRP A 583 -6.47 13.71 10.46
C TRP A 583 -6.34 15.02 9.70
N ALA A 584 -7.47 15.65 9.39
CA ALA A 584 -7.51 16.89 8.60
C ALA A 584 -6.72 18.02 9.27
N THR A 585 -6.78 18.09 10.62
CA THR A 585 -6.06 19.12 11.37
C THR A 585 -4.57 18.86 11.42
N GLY A 586 -4.13 17.63 11.68
CA GLY A 586 -2.72 17.28 11.75
C GLY A 586 -2.03 17.39 10.39
N GLU A 587 -2.67 16.88 9.33
CA GLU A 587 -2.16 16.95 7.97
C GLU A 587 -2.08 18.40 7.46
N ALA A 588 -3.09 19.25 7.76
CA ALA A 588 -3.06 20.66 7.42
C ALA A 588 -1.90 21.40 8.11
N LEU A 589 -1.70 21.17 9.42
CA LEU A 589 -0.59 21.76 10.17
C LEU A 589 0.76 21.33 9.60
N PHE A 590 0.91 20.06 9.27
CA PHE A 590 2.11 19.54 8.61
C PHE A 590 2.34 20.27 7.27
N ALA A 591 1.33 20.36 6.42
CA ALA A 591 1.43 20.98 5.10
C ALA A 591 1.73 22.49 5.18
N LEU A 592 1.08 23.21 6.08
CA LEU A 592 1.30 24.63 6.30
C LEU A 592 2.72 24.90 6.79
N HIS A 593 3.23 24.08 7.71
CA HIS A 593 4.57 24.23 8.23
C HIS A 593 5.65 23.79 7.24
N GLU A 594 5.56 22.56 6.70
CA GLU A 594 6.56 21.99 5.79
C GLU A 594 6.52 22.63 4.39
N GLY A 595 5.32 22.83 3.86
CA GLY A 595 5.11 23.34 2.49
C GLY A 595 5.22 24.86 2.40
N ALA A 596 4.43 25.57 3.21
CA ALA A 596 4.33 27.03 3.13
C ALA A 596 5.20 27.77 4.15
N ARG A 597 5.92 27.06 5.04
CA ARG A 597 6.78 27.64 6.09
C ARG A 597 6.01 28.53 7.09
N ILE A 598 4.74 28.21 7.33
CA ILE A 598 3.98 28.87 8.40
C ILE A 598 4.60 28.51 9.74
N SER A 599 4.85 29.54 10.57
CA SER A 599 5.43 29.35 11.90
C SER A 599 4.49 28.60 12.82
N VAL A 600 5.03 27.77 13.69
CA VAL A 600 4.27 27.14 14.78
C VAL A 600 3.72 28.17 15.78
N GLU A 601 4.25 29.40 15.77
CA GLU A 601 3.80 30.53 16.59
C GLU A 601 2.64 31.30 15.91
N ASP A 602 2.29 30.98 14.67
CA ASP A 602 1.15 31.59 13.98
C ASP A 602 -0.13 31.35 14.79
N PRO A 603 -0.98 32.38 14.93
CA PRO A 603 -2.23 32.25 15.70
C PRO A 603 -3.15 31.14 15.18
N ALA A 604 -3.21 30.88 13.88
CA ALA A 604 -4.00 29.78 13.32
C ALA A 604 -3.40 28.42 13.70
N TYR A 605 -2.05 28.29 13.62
CA TYR A 605 -1.34 27.10 14.07
C TYR A 605 -1.62 26.84 15.55
N SER A 606 -1.48 27.86 16.39
CA SER A 606 -1.73 27.76 17.83
C SER A 606 -3.17 27.33 18.15
N ARG A 607 -4.20 27.86 17.45
CA ARG A 607 -5.59 27.43 17.64
C ARG A 607 -5.79 25.96 17.29
N ALA A 608 -5.15 25.49 16.24
CA ALA A 608 -5.26 24.09 15.80
C ALA A 608 -4.57 23.14 16.79
N VAL A 609 -3.41 23.53 17.32
CA VAL A 609 -2.77 22.78 18.41
C VAL A 609 -3.70 22.69 19.61
N GLN A 610 -4.38 23.80 20.00
CA GLN A 610 -5.36 23.78 21.08
C GLN A 610 -6.55 22.86 20.77
N PHE A 611 -7.01 22.79 19.49
CA PHE A 611 -8.03 21.83 19.08
C PHE A 611 -7.55 20.39 19.32
N LEU A 612 -6.35 20.03 18.85
CA LEU A 612 -5.78 18.70 19.07
C LEU A 612 -5.67 18.37 20.55
N LEU A 613 -5.17 19.30 21.38
CA LEU A 613 -5.05 19.08 22.83
C LEU A 613 -6.40 18.83 23.50
N ARG A 614 -7.46 19.55 23.13
CA ARG A 614 -8.80 19.38 23.73
C ARG A 614 -9.52 18.11 23.25
N THR A 615 -9.11 17.53 22.14
CA THR A 615 -9.79 16.37 21.52
C THR A 615 -9.07 15.06 21.70
N GLN A 616 -7.86 15.06 22.31
CA GLN A 616 -7.11 13.85 22.61
C GLN A 616 -7.75 13.08 23.77
N TYR A 617 -7.83 11.76 23.63
CA TYR A 617 -8.28 10.86 24.70
C TYR A 617 -7.16 10.53 25.69
N GLU A 618 -7.52 10.06 26.90
CA GLU A 618 -6.56 9.72 27.98
C GLU A 618 -5.58 8.63 27.57
N ASP A 619 -5.96 7.74 26.64
CA ASP A 619 -5.11 6.67 26.11
C ASP A 619 -4.06 7.16 25.09
N GLY A 620 -4.13 8.43 24.70
CA GLY A 620 -3.23 9.07 23.75
C GLY A 620 -3.78 9.17 22.34
N SER A 621 -4.93 8.54 22.04
CA SER A 621 -5.54 8.51 20.72
C SER A 621 -6.33 9.77 20.37
N TRP A 622 -6.64 9.91 19.09
CA TRP A 622 -7.72 10.73 18.54
C TRP A 622 -8.65 9.87 17.72
N TRP A 623 -9.94 10.09 17.86
CA TRP A 623 -10.92 9.45 17.01
C TRP A 623 -11.03 10.17 15.65
N VAL A 624 -10.99 9.42 14.58
CA VAL A 624 -11.24 9.86 13.20
C VAL A 624 -12.23 8.90 12.57
N ARG A 625 -13.25 9.44 11.94
CA ARG A 625 -14.28 8.64 11.26
C ARG A 625 -13.71 8.02 9.99
N SER A 626 -13.88 6.70 9.81
CA SER A 626 -13.62 6.02 8.54
C SER A 626 -14.68 6.35 7.52
N ARG A 627 -14.23 6.79 6.33
CA ARG A 627 -15.07 7.02 5.16
C ARG A 627 -14.86 5.95 4.07
N THR A 628 -13.90 5.09 4.32
CA THR A 628 -13.46 4.04 3.40
C THR A 628 -14.54 2.98 3.19
N TRP A 629 -14.55 2.40 1.99
CA TRP A 629 -15.26 1.17 1.69
C TRP A 629 -14.62 0.00 2.45
N PRO A 630 -15.38 -0.87 3.11
CA PRO A 630 -14.84 -2.04 3.80
C PRO A 630 -14.57 -3.17 2.79
N PHE A 631 -13.35 -3.27 2.27
CA PHE A 631 -12.97 -4.33 1.34
C PHE A 631 -11.98 -5.35 1.93
N GLN A 632 -11.53 -5.11 3.15
CA GLN A 632 -10.70 -6.05 3.91
C GLN A 632 -11.45 -6.53 5.14
N PRO A 633 -11.25 -7.78 5.56
CA PRO A 633 -11.77 -8.25 6.83
C PRO A 633 -11.28 -7.34 7.96
N HIS A 634 -12.20 -6.95 8.84
CA HIS A 634 -11.84 -6.19 10.01
C HIS A 634 -11.09 -7.09 11.00
N PHE A 635 -9.95 -6.64 11.47
CA PHE A 635 -9.27 -7.25 12.62
C PHE A 635 -8.87 -6.16 13.62
N ASP A 636 -8.79 -6.54 14.88
CA ASP A 636 -8.39 -5.62 15.95
C ASP A 636 -6.87 -5.53 16.04
N SER A 637 -6.34 -4.33 15.78
CA SER A 637 -4.91 -4.04 15.95
C SER A 637 -4.55 -3.67 17.40
N GLY A 638 -5.53 -3.66 18.31
CA GLY A 638 -5.38 -3.14 19.67
C GLY A 638 -5.34 -1.61 19.73
N PHE A 639 -5.59 -0.92 18.61
CA PHE A 639 -5.83 0.51 18.61
C PHE A 639 -7.31 0.79 18.98
N PRO A 640 -7.61 1.79 19.81
CA PRO A 640 -8.99 2.08 20.18
C PRO A 640 -9.83 2.53 18.97
N HIS A 641 -11.14 2.59 19.17
CA HIS A 641 -12.17 3.10 18.25
C HIS A 641 -12.80 2.09 17.29
N GLY A 642 -12.67 0.79 17.54
CA GLY A 642 -13.40 -0.26 16.80
C GLY A 642 -13.16 -0.17 15.28
N ASN A 643 -14.23 -0.14 14.47
CA ASN A 643 -14.11 -0.07 13.00
C ASN A 643 -13.40 1.21 12.48
N ASP A 644 -13.23 2.24 13.29
CA ASP A 644 -12.50 3.46 12.94
C ASP A 644 -11.02 3.41 13.39
N GLN A 645 -10.57 2.30 13.97
CA GLN A 645 -9.23 2.18 14.58
C GLN A 645 -8.10 2.49 13.60
N TRP A 646 -8.20 2.01 12.37
CA TRP A 646 -7.13 2.16 11.38
C TRP A 646 -6.93 3.61 10.97
N ILE A 647 -8.00 4.31 10.62
CA ILE A 647 -7.93 5.74 10.26
C ILE A 647 -7.60 6.59 11.48
N SER A 648 -8.09 6.20 12.67
CA SER A 648 -7.75 6.88 13.92
C SER A 648 -6.27 6.74 14.28
N ALA A 649 -5.62 5.60 13.95
CA ALA A 649 -4.18 5.45 14.10
C ALA A 649 -3.40 6.43 13.21
N GLY A 650 -3.75 6.51 11.92
CA GLY A 650 -3.16 7.49 11.01
C GLY A 650 -3.41 8.94 11.42
N GLY A 651 -4.65 9.27 11.84
CA GLY A 651 -4.98 10.59 12.38
C GLY A 651 -4.22 10.92 13.66
N THR A 652 -3.99 9.92 14.51
CA THR A 652 -3.16 10.06 15.70
C THR A 652 -1.70 10.33 15.34
N ALA A 653 -1.17 9.66 14.31
CA ALA A 653 0.18 9.92 13.81
C ALA A 653 0.32 11.36 13.27
N TRP A 654 -0.62 11.83 12.44
CA TRP A 654 -0.63 13.22 11.94
C TRP A 654 -0.72 14.24 13.07
N ALA A 655 -1.63 14.06 14.03
CA ALA A 655 -1.76 14.93 15.20
C ALA A 655 -0.46 14.94 16.03
N THR A 656 0.15 13.77 16.23
CA THR A 656 1.41 13.64 16.96
C THR A 656 2.53 14.40 16.25
N MET A 657 2.70 14.25 14.95
CA MET A 657 3.69 14.99 14.17
C MET A 657 3.47 16.51 14.28
N ALA A 658 2.22 16.97 14.22
CA ALA A 658 1.89 18.39 14.41
C ALA A 658 2.25 18.90 15.82
N LEU A 659 1.99 18.13 16.87
CA LEU A 659 2.41 18.47 18.22
C LEU A 659 3.93 18.49 18.37
N LEU A 660 4.62 17.51 17.78
CA LEU A 660 6.08 17.43 17.81
C LEU A 660 6.77 18.65 17.19
N GLN A 661 6.18 19.28 16.17
CA GLN A 661 6.70 20.51 15.58
C GLN A 661 6.75 21.68 16.59
N THR A 662 5.90 21.66 17.63
CA THR A 662 5.90 22.68 18.71
C THR A 662 6.92 22.38 19.81
N ILE A 663 7.52 21.20 19.83
CA ILE A 663 8.50 20.77 20.82
C ILE A 663 9.90 21.00 20.24
N ARG A 664 10.73 21.75 20.96
CA ARG A 664 12.12 21.98 20.53
C ARG A 664 12.91 20.67 20.51
N THR A 665 13.80 20.53 19.54
CA THR A 665 14.75 19.41 19.48
C THR A 665 15.60 19.46 20.77
N ALA A 666 15.74 18.32 21.43
CA ALA A 666 16.53 18.25 22.66
C ALA A 666 18.02 18.30 22.34
N ALA A 667 18.78 19.10 23.08
CA ALA A 667 20.22 19.23 22.88
C ALA A 667 20.97 17.89 23.10
N ASP A 668 20.40 17.03 23.97
CA ASP A 668 20.95 15.72 24.35
C ASP A 668 20.13 14.57 23.74
N SER A 669 19.37 14.81 22.66
CA SER A 669 18.63 13.75 21.99
C SER A 669 19.58 12.72 21.43
N ARG A 670 19.35 11.44 21.77
CA ARG A 670 20.03 10.34 21.11
C ARG A 670 19.30 10.03 19.80
N PRO A 671 19.94 10.18 18.64
CA PRO A 671 19.32 9.75 17.39
C PRO A 671 19.05 8.25 17.43
N LEU A 672 17.99 7.84 16.75
CA LEU A 672 17.72 6.41 16.58
C LEU A 672 18.91 5.74 15.87
N PRO A 673 19.20 4.47 16.18
CA PRO A 673 20.15 3.68 15.40
C PRO A 673 19.76 3.65 13.92
N ALA A 674 20.73 3.42 13.04
CA ALA A 674 20.45 3.20 11.61
C ALA A 674 19.48 2.01 11.42
N VAL A 675 18.68 2.04 10.36
CA VAL A 675 17.64 1.02 10.10
C VAL A 675 18.25 -0.39 10.11
N GLU A 676 19.41 -0.56 9.50
CA GLU A 676 20.11 -1.86 9.49
C GLU A 676 20.46 -2.36 10.91
N ALA A 677 20.80 -1.45 11.80
CA ALA A 677 21.11 -1.80 13.19
C ALA A 677 19.83 -2.12 14.00
N LEU A 678 18.73 -1.40 13.74
CA LEU A 678 17.41 -1.68 14.35
C LEU A 678 16.91 -3.06 13.92
N VAL A 679 16.97 -3.39 12.63
CA VAL A 679 16.58 -4.69 12.07
C VAL A 679 17.46 -5.80 12.60
N ALA A 680 18.79 -5.65 12.57
CA ALA A 680 19.73 -6.66 13.08
C ALA A 680 19.54 -6.92 14.57
N SER A 681 19.21 -5.89 15.37
CA SER A 681 18.91 -6.05 16.79
C SER A 681 17.66 -6.90 17.00
N TYR A 682 16.61 -6.67 16.22
CA TYR A 682 15.40 -7.49 16.26
C TYR A 682 15.67 -8.93 15.84
N GLU A 683 16.35 -9.15 14.71
CA GLU A 683 16.70 -10.49 14.20
C GLU A 683 17.54 -11.29 15.21
N SER A 684 18.46 -10.64 15.92
CA SER A 684 19.25 -11.29 16.97
C SER A 684 18.39 -11.74 18.14
N VAL A 685 17.44 -10.91 18.58
CA VAL A 685 16.50 -11.23 19.68
C VAL A 685 15.53 -12.34 19.24
N ALA A 686 15.06 -12.32 18.00
CA ALA A 686 14.20 -13.35 17.44
C ALA A 686 14.93 -14.69 17.35
N CYS A 687 16.19 -14.69 16.88
CA CYS A 687 17.05 -15.88 16.81
C CYS A 687 17.39 -16.44 18.21
N GLU A 688 17.56 -15.58 19.22
CA GLU A 688 17.76 -16.03 20.61
C GLU A 688 16.49 -16.66 21.19
N LYS A 689 15.31 -16.09 20.88
CA LYS A 689 14.02 -16.68 21.27
C LYS A 689 13.76 -18.00 20.56
N GLU A 690 14.11 -18.14 19.29
CA GLU A 690 14.04 -19.40 18.55
C GLU A 690 15.03 -20.44 19.08
N LYS A 691 16.22 -20.03 19.47
CA LYS A 691 17.22 -20.92 20.10
C LYS A 691 16.88 -21.26 21.55
N ALA A 692 16.20 -20.36 22.27
CA ALA A 692 15.69 -20.57 23.61
C ALA A 692 14.37 -21.35 23.62
N ALA A 693 13.64 -21.39 22.50
CA ALA A 693 12.56 -22.34 22.30
C ALA A 693 13.18 -23.75 22.29
N PRO A 694 12.72 -24.69 23.13
CA PRO A 694 13.36 -25.98 23.27
C PRO A 694 13.42 -26.68 21.90
N SER A 695 14.64 -26.85 21.40
CA SER A 695 14.91 -27.62 20.18
C SER A 695 14.42 -29.03 20.38
N ARG A 696 13.45 -29.45 19.56
CA ARG A 696 12.90 -30.81 19.48
C ARG A 696 12.37 -31.36 20.81
N LEU A 697 11.07 -31.50 20.87
CA LEU A 697 10.42 -32.38 21.84
C LEU A 697 11.22 -33.69 21.99
N PRO A 698 11.67 -34.05 23.22
CA PRO A 698 12.09 -35.40 23.45
C PRO A 698 10.91 -36.31 23.16
N ALA A 699 11.19 -37.46 22.55
CA ALA A 699 10.22 -38.53 22.38
C ALA A 699 9.55 -38.80 23.74
N ALA A 700 8.23 -38.84 23.70
CA ALA A 700 7.36 -38.91 24.88
C ALA A 700 7.82 -40.02 25.86
N GLU A 701 8.52 -39.65 26.89
CA GLU A 701 8.59 -40.39 28.16
C GLU A 701 7.83 -39.55 29.19
N GLY A 702 6.82 -40.21 29.77
CA GLY A 702 5.77 -39.74 30.66
C GLY A 702 6.08 -38.54 31.54
N VAL A 703 5.46 -37.42 31.22
CA VAL A 703 5.28 -36.29 32.17
C VAL A 703 4.04 -36.58 32.99
N THR A 704 4.26 -37.01 34.23
CA THR A 704 3.22 -37.05 35.27
C THR A 704 2.92 -35.61 35.67
N ALA A 705 1.73 -35.11 35.21
CA ALA A 705 1.18 -33.85 35.65
C ALA A 705 0.78 -33.91 37.11
N THR A 706 1.25 -32.97 37.91
CA THR A 706 0.80 -32.75 39.28
C THR A 706 -0.63 -32.21 39.25
N GLY A 707 -1.62 -33.02 39.67
CA GLY A 707 -2.86 -32.57 40.30
C GLY A 707 -4.00 -32.02 39.45
N GLY A 708 -4.24 -32.52 38.22
CA GLY A 708 -5.45 -32.21 37.42
C GLY A 708 -6.14 -33.49 36.92
N THR A 709 -7.45 -33.53 36.89
CA THR A 709 -8.23 -34.62 36.29
C THR A 709 -7.87 -34.80 34.83
N THR A 710 -7.42 -36.02 34.47
CA THR A 710 -7.14 -36.37 33.06
C THR A 710 -8.44 -36.31 32.27
N VAL A 711 -8.45 -35.55 31.18
CA VAL A 711 -9.60 -35.44 30.26
C VAL A 711 -9.59 -36.66 29.33
N ASP A 712 -10.66 -37.44 29.35
CA ASP A 712 -10.83 -38.59 28.47
C ASP A 712 -11.59 -38.21 27.22
N PHE A 713 -11.03 -38.53 26.03
CA PHE A 713 -11.65 -38.17 24.76
C PHE A 713 -13.08 -38.71 24.61
N SER A 714 -13.27 -39.99 24.84
CA SER A 714 -14.55 -40.66 24.59
C SER A 714 -15.63 -40.25 25.59
N ARG A 715 -15.26 -40.00 26.83
CA ARG A 715 -16.19 -39.65 27.89
C ARG A 715 -16.48 -38.15 27.94
N ASP A 716 -15.48 -37.32 27.80
CA ASP A 716 -15.55 -35.88 28.08
C ASP A 716 -15.60 -35.03 26.82
N VAL A 717 -14.82 -35.34 25.79
CA VAL A 717 -14.63 -34.50 24.58
C VAL A 717 -15.58 -34.90 23.45
N TYR A 718 -15.68 -36.21 23.17
CA TYR A 718 -16.46 -36.70 22.03
C TYR A 718 -17.94 -36.29 22.09
N PRO A 719 -18.65 -36.33 23.23
CA PRO A 719 -20.06 -35.89 23.30
C PRO A 719 -20.23 -34.40 22.94
N VAL A 720 -19.25 -33.56 23.24
CA VAL A 720 -19.26 -32.11 22.85
C VAL A 720 -19.12 -31.96 21.34
N LEU A 721 -18.13 -32.67 20.76
CA LEU A 721 -17.90 -32.65 19.31
C LEU A 721 -19.05 -33.29 18.52
N GLU A 722 -19.63 -34.41 19.04
CA GLU A 722 -20.76 -35.08 18.42
C GLU A 722 -21.97 -34.18 18.26
N ARG A 723 -22.30 -33.43 19.30
CA ARG A 723 -23.45 -32.53 19.31
C ARG A 723 -23.24 -31.34 18.35
N SER A 724 -22.07 -30.77 18.31
CA SER A 724 -21.84 -29.47 17.68
C SER A 724 -21.11 -29.53 16.32
N CYS A 725 -20.35 -30.61 16.03
CA CYS A 725 -19.37 -30.62 14.93
C CYS A 725 -19.53 -31.85 14.00
N VAL A 726 -19.79 -33.05 14.55
CA VAL A 726 -19.73 -34.35 13.82
C VAL A 726 -20.66 -34.39 12.60
N LYS A 727 -21.86 -33.84 12.68
CA LYS A 727 -22.85 -33.89 11.59
C LYS A 727 -22.34 -33.21 10.30
N CYS A 728 -21.54 -32.19 10.42
CA CYS A 728 -20.96 -31.47 9.27
C CYS A 728 -19.55 -31.96 8.88
N HIS A 729 -18.81 -32.50 9.84
CA HIS A 729 -17.41 -32.86 9.70
C HIS A 729 -17.16 -34.38 9.82
N SER A 730 -18.14 -35.21 9.32
CA SER A 730 -18.02 -36.67 9.22
C SER A 730 -18.53 -37.17 7.87
N GLY A 731 -18.41 -38.50 7.61
CA GLY A 731 -18.85 -39.15 6.38
C GLY A 731 -17.88 -39.08 5.20
N GLU A 732 -18.31 -39.55 4.02
CA GLU A 732 -17.44 -39.66 2.83
C GLU A 732 -17.04 -38.30 2.22
N LYS A 733 -17.83 -37.25 2.44
CA LYS A 733 -17.59 -35.88 1.92
C LYS A 733 -17.79 -34.83 3.01
N PRO A 734 -16.93 -34.79 4.03
CA PRO A 734 -17.10 -33.84 5.12
C PRO A 734 -16.92 -32.40 4.61
N ARG A 735 -17.60 -31.41 5.23
CA ARG A 735 -17.46 -30.00 4.90
C ARG A 735 -16.02 -29.56 5.06
N ALA A 736 -15.56 -28.69 4.19
CA ALA A 736 -14.16 -28.19 4.10
C ALA A 736 -13.11 -29.32 3.94
N ARG A 737 -13.51 -30.54 3.53
CA ARG A 737 -12.65 -31.74 3.50
C ARG A 737 -12.00 -32.05 4.85
N PHE A 738 -12.63 -31.62 5.93
CA PHE A 738 -12.17 -31.76 7.29
C PHE A 738 -13.04 -32.77 8.02
N SER A 739 -12.42 -33.84 8.51
CA SER A 739 -13.11 -34.87 9.31
C SER A 739 -12.64 -34.79 10.76
N ILE A 740 -13.60 -34.88 11.65
CA ILE A 740 -13.39 -34.83 13.08
C ILE A 740 -13.51 -36.27 13.73
N THR A 741 -13.62 -37.30 12.89
CA THR A 741 -13.85 -38.68 13.35
C THR A 741 -12.56 -39.46 13.60
N SER A 742 -11.39 -38.88 13.37
CA SER A 742 -10.11 -39.49 13.71
C SER A 742 -9.07 -38.45 14.16
N ARG A 743 -8.18 -38.85 15.05
CA ARG A 743 -7.06 -38.01 15.49
C ARG A 743 -6.15 -37.61 14.31
N GLU A 744 -5.93 -38.52 13.37
CA GLU A 744 -5.13 -38.25 12.17
C GLU A 744 -5.73 -37.13 11.33
N SER A 745 -7.04 -37.10 11.15
CA SER A 745 -7.72 -36.01 10.45
C SER A 745 -7.62 -34.68 11.16
N LEU A 746 -7.70 -34.65 12.50
CA LEU A 746 -7.52 -33.45 13.29
C LEU A 746 -6.08 -32.90 13.19
N LEU A 747 -5.09 -33.76 13.17
CA LEU A 747 -3.68 -33.40 12.99
C LEU A 747 -3.35 -33.01 11.55
N LYS A 748 -4.09 -33.52 10.55
CA LYS A 748 -3.89 -33.19 9.14
C LYS A 748 -4.60 -31.91 8.74
N GLY A 749 -5.71 -31.58 9.42
CA GLY A 749 -6.56 -30.43 9.07
C GLY A 749 -7.44 -30.65 7.84
N GLY A 750 -8.07 -29.57 7.41
CA GLY A 750 -9.03 -29.54 6.32
C GLY A 750 -8.48 -29.01 5.01
N ARG A 751 -9.27 -28.17 4.36
CA ARG A 751 -8.93 -27.55 3.06
C ARG A 751 -7.76 -26.57 3.15
N SER A 752 -7.52 -26.00 4.32
CA SER A 752 -6.37 -25.11 4.60
C SER A 752 -5.04 -25.86 4.59
N GLY A 753 -5.05 -27.18 4.83
CA GLY A 753 -3.82 -27.96 5.03
C GLY A 753 -3.18 -27.78 6.41
N GLU A 754 -3.73 -26.93 7.26
CA GLU A 754 -3.25 -26.67 8.61
C GLU A 754 -3.88 -27.62 9.63
N PRO A 755 -3.13 -28.11 10.64
CA PRO A 755 -3.67 -28.94 11.71
C PRO A 755 -4.79 -28.24 12.47
N ALA A 756 -5.92 -28.92 12.65
CA ALA A 756 -7.01 -28.40 13.47
C ALA A 756 -6.69 -28.44 14.98
N ILE A 757 -5.80 -29.34 15.39
CA ILE A 757 -5.28 -29.39 16.76
C ILE A 757 -3.75 -29.46 16.74
N ALA A 758 -3.12 -28.76 17.68
CA ALA A 758 -1.69 -28.83 17.99
C ALA A 758 -1.55 -29.43 19.39
N PRO A 759 -1.26 -30.76 19.54
CA PRO A 759 -1.15 -31.39 20.84
C PRO A 759 -0.12 -30.70 21.73
N GLY A 760 -0.51 -30.37 22.97
CA GLY A 760 0.29 -29.58 23.91
C GLY A 760 0.10 -28.05 23.79
N HIS A 761 -0.68 -27.59 22.81
CA HIS A 761 -0.92 -26.17 22.50
C HIS A 761 -2.40 -25.92 22.28
N GLY A 762 -3.20 -26.14 23.28
CA GLY A 762 -4.66 -26.04 23.19
C GLY A 762 -5.15 -24.64 22.87
N ALA A 763 -4.46 -23.61 23.37
CA ALA A 763 -4.81 -22.21 23.10
C ALA A 763 -4.59 -21.81 21.63
N ASP A 764 -3.59 -22.40 20.97
CA ASP A 764 -3.17 -22.09 19.60
C ASP A 764 -3.75 -23.07 18.58
N SER A 765 -4.70 -23.89 18.98
CA SER A 765 -5.32 -24.89 18.11
C SER A 765 -6.54 -24.33 17.40
N GLN A 766 -6.60 -24.40 16.05
CA GLN A 766 -7.70 -23.89 15.22
C GLN A 766 -9.08 -24.39 15.67
N LEU A 767 -9.16 -25.63 16.15
CA LEU A 767 -10.41 -26.19 16.67
C LEU A 767 -10.94 -25.40 17.86
N VAL A 768 -10.05 -24.93 18.75
CA VAL A 768 -10.41 -24.12 19.92
C VAL A 768 -10.73 -22.70 19.49
N GLU A 769 -9.91 -22.10 18.65
CA GLU A 769 -10.05 -20.77 18.11
C GLU A 769 -11.40 -20.56 17.41
N PHE A 770 -11.77 -21.48 16.51
CA PHE A 770 -13.06 -21.41 15.78
C PHE A 770 -14.26 -21.75 16.66
N ALA A 771 -14.08 -22.58 17.69
CA ALA A 771 -15.13 -22.93 18.64
C ALA A 771 -15.38 -21.86 19.70
N SER A 772 -14.40 -20.96 19.93
CA SER A 772 -14.49 -19.86 20.90
C SER A 772 -15.05 -18.56 20.32
N ASP A 773 -15.44 -18.56 19.04
CA ASP A 773 -15.93 -17.39 18.32
C ASP A 773 -14.89 -16.23 18.26
N GLU A 774 -13.61 -16.57 18.36
CA GLU A 774 -12.52 -15.60 18.32
C GLU A 774 -12.17 -15.16 16.90
N VAL A 775 -12.70 -15.85 15.87
CA VAL A 775 -12.47 -15.56 14.45
C VAL A 775 -13.81 -15.38 13.75
N GLU A 776 -14.09 -14.15 13.37
CA GLU A 776 -15.32 -13.79 12.65
C GLU A 776 -15.38 -14.54 11.29
N ASP A 777 -16.56 -15.03 10.93
CA ASP A 777 -16.85 -15.87 9.75
C ASP A 777 -16.25 -17.29 9.75
N LEU A 778 -15.49 -17.66 10.76
CA LEU A 778 -14.96 -19.02 10.93
C LEU A 778 -15.49 -19.68 12.21
N GLU A 779 -16.49 -19.08 12.83
CA GLU A 779 -17.13 -19.62 14.04
C GLU A 779 -17.70 -21.02 13.77
N MET A 780 -17.44 -21.93 14.69
CA MET A 780 -17.90 -23.31 14.59
C MET A 780 -18.72 -23.73 15.83
N PRO A 781 -20.00 -24.05 15.68
CA PRO A 781 -20.82 -24.01 14.46
C PRO A 781 -21.09 -22.59 13.96
N PRO A 782 -21.22 -22.39 12.61
CA PRO A 782 -21.48 -21.07 12.04
C PRO A 782 -22.72 -20.40 12.65
N LEU A 783 -22.64 -19.08 12.93
CA LEU A 783 -23.70 -18.32 13.61
C LEU A 783 -25.09 -18.54 13.01
N LYS A 784 -25.21 -18.62 11.69
CA LYS A 784 -26.48 -18.88 10.94
C LYS A 784 -27.07 -20.26 11.14
N HIS A 785 -26.36 -21.19 11.75
CA HIS A 785 -26.78 -22.57 12.00
C HIS A 785 -26.89 -22.91 13.49
N ARG A 786 -26.80 -21.92 14.39
CA ARG A 786 -26.84 -22.15 15.85
C ARG A 786 -28.20 -22.50 16.39
N ASP A 787 -29.27 -22.27 15.62
CA ASP A 787 -30.59 -22.80 15.91
C ASP A 787 -30.65 -24.34 15.76
N GLU A 788 -29.80 -24.90 14.90
CA GLU A 788 -29.71 -26.35 14.62
C GLU A 788 -28.53 -27.02 15.36
N PHE A 789 -27.42 -26.30 15.53
CA PHE A 789 -26.22 -26.77 16.18
C PHE A 789 -25.77 -25.80 17.28
N GLN A 790 -25.82 -26.25 18.51
CA GLN A 790 -25.45 -25.43 19.67
C GLN A 790 -23.97 -25.08 19.66
N GLY A 791 -23.64 -23.81 19.82
CA GLY A 791 -22.26 -23.34 20.07
C GLY A 791 -21.72 -23.94 21.37
N LEU A 792 -20.38 -23.98 21.48
CA LEU A 792 -19.73 -24.48 22.68
C LEU A 792 -19.81 -23.45 23.79
N SER A 793 -20.03 -23.89 25.00
CA SER A 793 -19.93 -23.04 26.18
C SER A 793 -18.47 -22.80 26.55
N GLY A 794 -18.18 -21.74 27.29
CA GLY A 794 -16.82 -21.46 27.78
C GLY A 794 -16.18 -22.62 28.56
N SER A 795 -16.99 -23.41 29.28
CA SER A 795 -16.49 -24.62 29.99
C SER A 795 -16.15 -25.75 29.03
N GLU A 796 -16.87 -25.92 27.93
CA GLU A 796 -16.58 -26.91 26.90
C GLU A 796 -15.37 -26.52 26.06
N ILE A 797 -15.18 -25.24 25.78
CA ILE A 797 -13.96 -24.73 25.14
C ILE A 797 -12.75 -24.97 26.04
N ALA A 798 -12.87 -24.69 27.35
CA ALA A 798 -11.81 -24.97 28.32
C ALA A 798 -11.50 -26.47 28.42
N LEU A 799 -12.52 -27.34 28.28
CA LEU A 799 -12.35 -28.79 28.24
C LEU A 799 -11.59 -29.23 26.99
N LEU A 800 -11.94 -28.73 25.81
CA LEU A 800 -11.19 -28.99 24.57
C LEU A 800 -9.75 -28.55 24.68
N ARG A 801 -9.52 -27.34 25.18
CA ARG A 801 -8.17 -26.79 25.40
C ARG A 801 -7.37 -27.72 26.33
N THR A 802 -7.93 -28.09 27.46
CA THR A 802 -7.27 -28.98 28.41
C THR A 802 -6.94 -30.34 27.81
N TRP A 803 -7.85 -30.94 27.03
CA TRP A 803 -7.59 -32.19 26.33
C TRP A 803 -6.44 -32.09 25.33
N ILE A 804 -6.39 -31.00 24.57
CA ILE A 804 -5.31 -30.74 23.58
C ILE A 804 -3.99 -30.50 24.31
N ASP A 805 -3.98 -29.73 25.40
CA ASP A 805 -2.81 -29.45 26.24
C ASP A 805 -2.26 -30.73 26.89
N GLN A 806 -3.12 -31.68 27.18
CA GLN A 806 -2.74 -33.05 27.67
C GLN A 806 -2.27 -33.98 26.54
N GLY A 807 -2.02 -33.48 25.33
CA GLY A 807 -1.49 -34.21 24.19
C GLY A 807 -2.54 -34.82 23.28
N ALA A 808 -3.82 -34.46 23.43
CA ALA A 808 -4.93 -34.90 22.59
C ALA A 808 -4.99 -36.46 22.47
N ALA A 809 -4.94 -37.15 23.59
CA ALA A 809 -5.01 -38.61 23.61
C ALA A 809 -6.36 -39.06 23.05
N TRP A 810 -6.31 -39.94 22.08
CA TRP A 810 -7.50 -40.46 21.36
C TRP A 810 -7.74 -41.92 21.71
N HIS A 811 -8.78 -42.21 22.48
CA HIS A 811 -9.28 -43.57 22.68
C HIS A 811 -10.45 -43.78 21.75
N THR A 812 -10.45 -44.86 20.95
CA THR A 812 -11.51 -45.15 19.98
C THR A 812 -12.85 -45.26 20.67
N ALA A 813 -13.84 -44.48 20.19
CA ALA A 813 -15.22 -44.64 20.58
C ALA A 813 -15.69 -46.11 20.35
N PRO A 814 -16.60 -46.64 21.15
CA PRO A 814 -17.18 -47.95 20.87
C PRO A 814 -17.83 -47.96 19.50
N ALA A 815 -17.67 -49.09 18.78
CA ALA A 815 -18.23 -49.27 17.45
C ALA A 815 -19.73 -48.90 17.40
N GLU A 816 -20.17 -48.23 16.35
CA GLU A 816 -21.56 -47.91 16.09
C GLU A 816 -22.46 -49.14 16.29
N PRO A 817 -23.62 -49.00 16.94
CA PRO A 817 -24.62 -50.06 16.90
C PRO A 817 -25.12 -50.20 15.45
N ALA A 818 -25.16 -51.44 14.96
CA ALA A 818 -25.65 -51.77 13.64
C ALA A 818 -27.04 -51.15 13.37
N PRO A 819 -27.30 -50.67 12.13
CA PRO A 819 -28.59 -50.05 11.82
C PRO A 819 -29.72 -51.02 12.02
N ARG A 820 -30.77 -50.59 12.79
CA ARG A 820 -32.04 -51.31 12.93
C ARG A 820 -32.95 -50.94 11.74
#